data_6aee6dcb12d417123266b96b3ea00822
#
_entry.id   6aee6dcb12d417123266b96b3ea00822
#
_cell.length_a   1.000
_cell.length_b   1.000
_cell.length_c   1.000
_cell.angle_alpha   90.00
_cell.angle_beta   90.00
_cell.angle_gamma   90.00
#
_symmetry.space_group_name_H-M   'P 1'
#
loop_
_entity.id
_entity.type
_entity.pdbx_description
1 polymer ?
#
loop_
_entity_poly.entity_id
_entity_poly.type
_entity_poly.pdbx_seq_one_letter_code
_entity_poly.pdbx_strand_id
1 'polypeptide(L)'
;MYSLQSLPLISSSSVHRPAPAKQPRLAEPRDKYPHIHTLSDSLTAVRVLSSCAANRDLRLGSCIHTNILKSGLHTNVFVANSLMDMYAKCGRIEDAAKLFDHMPDKTVVSWTSMMSGHCQRGAFDEVISIFWRMLETLQPNEYTLAVILQACAQKRDLKLVQLIHCHIIKTGFVMDAFLQNSLIDGYTKSGTLVAAEKLMKRLTCRDVVSWTSVISGCVLNGMVEKALLFFFEMQEDGVSPNTVTILSILQACSLINEWQVFQWVHGLVMKAEWRENVFVMNSLVEMYSINGYFKEGFQIFCNFCFEGDGQYLSTETIATLLQGCSHSKCLKLGEQIHGYQIKHGFFPCTIVENSLIYMYAENERDDAAFQLFRKMSCRDIVSWNTMISSLLKGSSSYQALMLLSEVHSNGGSDMIYPDFVTILASIQACSSLASLQLGQVIHGYITRAGLICDIFVQNSLVDMYGKCGRLHLAEKVSEEMPVRDLGSWNSLIAAYGINGNGISALNVFKQLKNTGAHRPNAITFTNILSACAHAGLVAEGFEIFKSMKREYSLEPRIEHFACMVDLLGRAGRLEEAEAFIQKMPFEPGPEVWGALLGGCGLFGNLDIAERVAKKLSILEPKSRAWRVALSNVYASVNKWEDAAKVRAEMRRSEELQKEGGWSSVEVRGEEFRFMVGDTMHPEARMVYAVLKGINEHIRDACKIV
;
A
#
# COMPACT_ATOMS: atom_id res chain seq x y z
N MET A 1 14.31 -33.30 5.52
CA MET A 1 13.49 -34.17 6.36
C MET A 1 14.17 -34.32 7.71
N TYR A 2 13.89 -33.41 8.62
CA TYR A 2 14.19 -33.63 10.06
C TYR A 2 12.94 -33.25 10.81
N SER A 3 12.36 -34.28 11.48
CA SER A 3 11.17 -34.22 12.29
C SER A 3 11.48 -33.50 13.60
N LEU A 4 10.85 -32.36 13.84
CA LEU A 4 10.76 -31.75 15.16
C LEU A 4 9.67 -32.47 15.96
N GLN A 5 10.04 -33.57 16.59
CA GLN A 5 9.29 -34.18 17.71
C GLN A 5 10.11 -34.06 18.98
N SER A 6 9.43 -33.70 20.06
CA SER A 6 9.83 -33.75 21.48
C SER A 6 10.74 -32.63 22.01
N LEU A 7 10.08 -31.58 22.53
CA LEU A 7 10.60 -30.81 23.65
C LEU A 7 9.74 -31.12 24.89
N PRO A 8 10.35 -31.41 26.06
CA PRO A 8 9.62 -31.83 27.28
C PRO A 8 8.89 -30.64 27.93
N LEU A 9 7.67 -30.88 28.36
CA LEU A 9 6.89 -30.02 29.24
C LEU A 9 7.61 -29.90 30.62
N ILE A 10 8.13 -28.70 30.89
CA ILE A 10 8.61 -28.39 32.26
C ILE A 10 7.45 -27.75 33.02
N SER A 11 7.14 -28.42 34.13
CA SER A 11 6.12 -28.09 35.10
C SER A 11 6.30 -26.69 35.71
N SER A 12 5.16 -26.06 35.94
CA SER A 12 4.98 -24.80 36.67
C SER A 12 5.64 -24.84 38.05
N SER A 13 6.68 -24.03 38.26
CA SER A 13 7.13 -23.59 39.56
C SER A 13 6.92 -22.09 39.70
N SER A 14 6.27 -21.75 40.80
CA SER A 14 5.92 -20.42 41.28
C SER A 14 7.07 -19.41 41.18
N VAL A 15 6.87 -18.38 40.33
CA VAL A 15 7.75 -17.21 40.32
C VAL A 15 7.10 -16.09 41.12
N HIS A 16 7.71 -15.75 42.23
CA HIS A 16 7.45 -14.56 43.03
C HIS A 16 7.49 -13.29 42.15
N ARG A 17 6.43 -12.50 42.17
CA ARG A 17 6.41 -11.17 41.64
C ARG A 17 7.36 -10.27 42.47
N PRO A 18 8.34 -9.61 41.90
CA PRO A 18 9.02 -8.49 42.58
C PRO A 18 8.08 -7.28 42.66
N ALA A 19 8.10 -6.62 43.80
CA ALA A 19 7.36 -5.37 44.04
C ALA A 19 7.76 -4.28 43.05
N PRO A 20 6.84 -3.32 42.72
CA PRO A 20 7.14 -2.27 41.76
C PRO A 20 8.31 -1.42 42.25
N ALA A 21 9.37 -1.41 41.47
CA ALA A 21 10.52 -0.53 41.69
C ALA A 21 10.06 0.93 41.69
N LYS A 22 10.35 1.66 42.76
CA LYS A 22 10.14 3.10 42.86
C LYS A 22 10.87 3.76 41.67
N GLN A 23 10.13 4.51 40.84
CA GLN A 23 10.73 5.37 39.82
C GLN A 23 11.84 6.22 40.44
N PRO A 24 13.05 6.24 39.88
CA PRO A 24 14.08 7.15 40.33
C PRO A 24 13.58 8.56 40.02
N ARG A 25 13.54 9.41 41.06
CA ARG A 25 13.35 10.86 40.90
C ARG A 25 14.39 11.34 39.90
N LEU A 26 13.97 11.93 38.80
CA LEU A 26 14.83 12.61 37.84
C LEU A 26 15.68 13.61 38.59
N ALA A 27 16.99 13.34 38.70
CA ALA A 27 17.97 14.28 39.23
C ALA A 27 17.91 15.56 38.37
N GLU A 28 17.88 16.71 39.02
CA GLU A 28 17.91 18.00 38.31
C GLU A 28 19.18 18.07 37.43
N PRO A 29 19.15 18.73 36.26
CA PRO A 29 20.27 18.76 35.31
C PRO A 29 21.56 19.40 35.85
N ARG A 30 21.52 19.96 37.06
CA ARG A 30 22.67 20.67 37.69
C ARG A 30 23.85 19.77 38.04
N ASP A 31 23.64 18.47 38.26
CA ASP A 31 24.69 17.60 38.79
C ASP A 31 25.53 16.86 37.75
N LYS A 32 25.14 16.90 36.49
CA LYS A 32 25.87 16.17 35.41
C LYS A 32 27.05 16.98 34.81
N TYR A 33 27.07 18.30 34.94
CA TYR A 33 28.08 19.15 34.31
C TYR A 33 28.42 20.36 35.21
N PRO A 34 29.28 20.21 36.24
CA PRO A 34 29.57 21.28 37.19
C PRO A 34 30.37 22.46 36.60
N HIS A 35 30.92 22.37 35.39
CA HIS A 35 31.76 23.38 34.76
C HIS A 35 31.06 24.30 33.74
N ILE A 36 29.74 24.27 33.62
CA ILE A 36 28.99 25.07 32.63
C ILE A 36 28.91 26.57 33.02
N HIS A 37 29.21 26.94 34.26
CA HIS A 37 28.99 28.30 34.77
C HIS A 37 30.04 29.34 34.33
N THR A 38 31.14 28.94 33.70
CA THR A 38 32.17 29.85 33.21
C THR A 38 32.66 29.46 31.82
N LEU A 39 31.82 29.69 30.81
CA LEU A 39 32.28 29.68 29.41
C LEU A 39 33.07 30.97 29.17
N SER A 40 34.37 30.96 29.53
CA SER A 40 35.27 32.10 29.34
C SER A 40 35.98 32.06 27.97
N ASP A 41 35.88 30.94 27.22
CA ASP A 41 36.64 30.75 25.99
C ASP A 41 35.72 30.26 24.86
N SER A 42 35.91 30.84 23.67
CA SER A 42 35.19 30.50 22.46
C SER A 42 35.38 29.05 22.00
N LEU A 43 36.57 28.48 22.22
CA LEU A 43 36.90 27.11 21.82
C LEU A 43 36.12 26.08 22.65
N THR A 44 35.99 26.33 23.96
CA THR A 44 35.21 25.49 24.87
C THR A 44 33.70 25.55 24.51
N ALA A 45 33.18 26.74 24.19
CA ALA A 45 31.81 26.92 23.74
C ALA A 45 31.54 26.12 22.48
N VAL A 46 32.40 26.18 21.47
CA VAL A 46 32.28 25.42 20.22
C VAL A 46 32.27 23.90 20.45
N ARG A 47 33.18 23.38 21.29
CA ARG A 47 33.26 21.94 21.61
C ARG A 47 31.98 21.42 22.27
N VAL A 48 31.46 22.17 23.25
CA VAL A 48 30.24 21.77 23.97
C VAL A 48 29.01 21.86 23.05
N LEU A 49 28.90 22.89 22.22
CA LEU A 49 27.84 23.02 21.22
C LEU A 49 27.89 21.89 20.20
N SER A 50 29.07 21.51 19.72
CA SER A 50 29.24 20.38 18.81
C SER A 50 28.80 19.06 19.44
N SER A 51 29.07 18.86 20.75
CA SER A 51 28.59 17.71 21.51
C SER A 51 27.06 17.73 21.64
N CYS A 52 26.44 18.88 21.90
CA CYS A 52 24.98 19.03 21.95
C CYS A 52 24.35 18.75 20.59
N ALA A 53 24.96 19.20 19.50
CA ALA A 53 24.53 18.94 18.13
C ALA A 53 24.58 17.45 17.79
N ALA A 54 25.66 16.75 18.18
CA ALA A 54 25.83 15.32 17.97
C ALA A 54 24.79 14.48 18.73
N ASN A 55 24.51 14.86 20.00
CA ASN A 55 23.55 14.17 20.87
C ASN A 55 22.10 14.65 20.70
N ARG A 56 21.86 15.65 19.88
CA ARG A 56 20.56 16.33 19.69
C ARG A 56 19.96 16.84 21.02
N ASP A 57 20.80 17.29 21.95
CA ASP A 57 20.36 17.78 23.26
C ASP A 57 20.02 19.28 23.18
N LEU A 58 18.78 19.57 22.82
CA LEU A 58 18.27 20.94 22.72
C LEU A 58 18.28 21.67 24.07
N ARG A 59 18.00 20.96 25.20
CA ARG A 59 17.90 21.58 26.51
C ARG A 59 19.23 22.12 26.94
N LEU A 60 20.27 21.30 26.84
CA LEU A 60 21.64 21.73 27.18
C LEU A 60 22.12 22.82 26.22
N GLY A 61 21.85 22.67 24.91
CA GLY A 61 22.20 23.67 23.90
C GLY A 61 21.57 25.04 24.16
N SER A 62 20.31 25.11 24.60
CA SER A 62 19.62 26.35 24.93
C SER A 62 20.19 27.02 26.20
N CYS A 63 20.56 26.22 27.20
CA CYS A 63 21.26 26.74 28.41
C CYS A 63 22.60 27.36 28.03
N ILE A 64 23.37 26.70 27.18
CA ILE A 64 24.66 27.19 26.68
C ILE A 64 24.49 28.48 25.88
N HIS A 65 23.47 28.54 24.99
CA HIS A 65 23.16 29.77 24.24
C HIS A 65 22.92 30.96 25.18
N THR A 66 22.15 30.75 26.26
CA THR A 66 21.93 31.81 27.28
C THR A 66 23.23 32.28 27.92
N ASN A 67 24.16 31.36 28.20
CA ASN A 67 25.48 31.71 28.77
C ASN A 67 26.36 32.43 27.75
N ILE A 68 26.33 32.02 26.47
CA ILE A 68 27.04 32.70 25.38
C ILE A 68 26.57 34.14 25.22
N LEU A 69 25.26 34.40 25.34
CA LEU A 69 24.70 35.76 25.31
C LEU A 69 25.21 36.60 26.48
N LYS A 70 25.26 36.04 27.69
CA LYS A 70 25.74 36.73 28.91
C LYS A 70 27.24 37.03 28.87
N SER A 71 28.02 36.15 28.24
CA SER A 71 29.48 36.32 28.14
C SER A 71 29.92 37.16 26.94
N GLY A 72 29.01 37.63 26.11
CA GLY A 72 29.30 38.40 24.90
C GLY A 72 29.93 37.59 23.75
N LEU A 73 30.05 36.27 23.88
CA LEU A 73 30.68 35.41 22.87
C LEU A 73 29.80 35.19 21.62
N HIS A 74 28.57 35.69 21.61
CA HIS A 74 27.62 35.58 20.47
C HIS A 74 28.12 36.37 19.23
N THR A 75 29.00 37.35 19.41
CA THR A 75 29.62 38.11 18.28
C THR A 75 30.72 37.33 17.58
N ASN A 76 31.19 36.22 18.17
CA ASN A 76 32.21 35.39 17.55
C ASN A 76 31.59 34.49 16.51
N VAL A 77 32.03 34.61 15.23
CA VAL A 77 31.48 33.88 14.08
C VAL A 77 31.55 32.36 14.22
N PHE A 78 32.60 31.82 14.86
CA PHE A 78 32.76 30.39 15.09
C PHE A 78 31.72 29.86 16.09
N VAL A 79 31.47 30.62 17.16
CA VAL A 79 30.46 30.30 18.17
C VAL A 79 29.05 30.39 17.57
N ALA A 80 28.78 31.45 16.79
CA ALA A 80 27.51 31.63 16.11
C ALA A 80 27.21 30.50 15.09
N ASN A 81 28.19 30.07 14.30
CA ASN A 81 28.08 28.96 13.39
C ASN A 81 27.78 27.62 14.12
N SER A 82 28.46 27.40 15.25
CA SER A 82 28.23 26.19 16.08
C SER A 82 26.86 26.20 16.75
N LEU A 83 26.35 27.38 17.15
CA LEU A 83 24.98 27.54 17.64
C LEU A 83 23.95 27.25 16.56
N MET A 84 24.17 27.76 15.35
CA MET A 84 23.26 27.46 14.20
C MET A 84 23.23 25.97 13.88
N ASP A 85 24.40 25.32 13.81
CA ASP A 85 24.51 23.88 13.56
C ASP A 85 23.80 23.06 14.68
N MET A 86 23.97 23.46 15.95
CA MET A 86 23.27 22.84 17.07
C MET A 86 21.76 22.96 16.94
N TYR A 87 21.22 24.17 16.67
CA TYR A 87 19.77 24.34 16.49
C TYR A 87 19.23 23.60 15.26
N ALA A 88 19.95 23.62 14.15
CA ALA A 88 19.58 22.90 12.94
C ALA A 88 19.48 21.39 13.18
N LYS A 89 20.50 20.78 13.81
CA LYS A 89 20.53 19.35 14.14
C LYS A 89 19.52 18.94 15.22
N CYS A 90 19.16 19.86 16.13
CA CYS A 90 18.09 19.67 17.10
C CYS A 90 16.67 19.91 16.53
N GLY A 91 16.54 20.16 15.22
CA GLY A 91 15.25 20.34 14.55
C GLY A 91 14.62 21.73 14.70
N ARG A 92 15.35 22.74 15.20
CA ARG A 92 14.90 24.12 15.42
C ARG A 92 15.49 25.08 14.39
N ILE A 93 15.20 24.83 13.10
CA ILE A 93 15.80 25.62 11.98
C ILE A 93 15.38 27.08 12.00
N GLU A 94 14.17 27.41 12.50
CA GLU A 94 13.69 28.78 12.62
C GLU A 94 14.56 29.61 13.60
N ASP A 95 15.04 28.97 14.68
CA ASP A 95 15.93 29.63 15.64
C ASP A 95 17.35 29.77 15.06
N ALA A 96 17.82 28.80 14.28
CA ALA A 96 19.05 28.91 13.51
C ALA A 96 18.96 30.04 12.46
N ALA A 97 17.82 30.20 11.77
CA ALA A 97 17.60 31.27 10.81
C ALA A 97 17.60 32.66 11.46
N LYS A 98 16.98 32.81 12.63
CA LYS A 98 17.05 34.07 13.40
C LYS A 98 18.48 34.43 13.78
N LEU A 99 19.26 33.44 14.23
CA LEU A 99 20.67 33.65 14.54
C LEU A 99 21.46 34.08 13.31
N PHE A 100 21.23 33.41 12.17
CA PHE A 100 21.85 33.74 10.89
C PHE A 100 21.54 35.17 10.46
N ASP A 101 20.28 35.60 10.56
CA ASP A 101 19.88 36.96 10.18
C ASP A 101 20.52 38.04 11.04
N HIS A 102 20.72 37.78 12.33
CA HIS A 102 21.35 38.71 13.29
C HIS A 102 22.88 38.72 13.23
N MET A 103 23.53 37.81 12.51
CA MET A 103 24.99 37.83 12.37
C MET A 103 25.46 39.06 11.57
N PRO A 104 26.39 39.85 12.12
CA PRO A 104 26.92 41.03 11.41
C PRO A 104 27.72 40.62 10.16
N ASP A 105 28.58 39.60 10.31
CA ASP A 105 29.43 39.10 9.24
C ASP A 105 29.06 37.64 8.92
N LYS A 106 28.53 37.43 7.74
CA LYS A 106 28.18 36.11 7.24
C LYS A 106 29.30 35.56 6.38
N THR A 107 29.93 34.48 6.85
CA THR A 107 31.00 33.78 6.12
C THR A 107 30.40 32.67 5.22
N VAL A 108 31.23 32.15 4.32
CA VAL A 108 30.86 30.94 3.49
C VAL A 108 30.40 29.79 4.38
N VAL A 109 31.05 29.61 5.57
CA VAL A 109 30.65 28.56 6.51
C VAL A 109 29.27 28.82 7.09
N SER A 110 28.91 30.06 7.41
CA SER A 110 27.60 30.44 7.94
C SER A 110 26.48 30.09 6.92
N TRP A 111 26.67 30.49 5.65
CA TRP A 111 25.77 30.17 4.58
C TRP A 111 25.63 28.65 4.34
N THR A 112 26.78 27.94 4.30
CA THR A 112 26.78 26.46 4.09
C THR A 112 26.12 25.73 5.25
N SER A 113 26.33 26.15 6.51
CA SER A 113 25.67 25.55 7.68
C SER A 113 24.15 25.73 7.61
N MET A 114 23.69 26.90 7.19
CA MET A 114 22.25 27.17 7.00
C MET A 114 21.64 26.31 5.90
N MET A 115 22.31 26.23 4.74
CA MET A 115 21.91 25.38 3.63
C MET A 115 21.87 23.90 4.04
N SER A 116 22.88 23.41 4.76
CA SER A 116 22.95 22.04 5.26
C SER A 116 21.79 21.72 6.22
N GLY A 117 21.45 22.67 7.13
CA GLY A 117 20.31 22.53 8.03
C GLY A 117 18.97 22.38 7.31
N HIS A 118 18.72 23.20 6.28
CA HIS A 118 17.52 23.07 5.43
C HIS A 118 17.52 21.79 4.60
N CYS A 119 18.69 21.38 4.08
CA CYS A 119 18.83 20.14 3.32
C CYS A 119 18.49 18.91 4.17
N GLN A 120 18.91 18.85 5.44
CA GLN A 120 18.58 17.77 6.37
C GLN A 120 17.09 17.67 6.69
N ARG A 121 16.34 18.77 6.58
CA ARG A 121 14.87 18.80 6.75
C ARG A 121 14.09 18.55 5.46
N GLY A 122 14.78 18.39 4.33
CA GLY A 122 14.13 18.21 3.02
C GLY A 122 13.56 19.51 2.42
N ALA A 123 13.91 20.67 2.96
CA ALA A 123 13.48 21.98 2.48
C ALA A 123 14.41 22.46 1.34
N PHE A 124 14.38 21.77 0.20
CA PHE A 124 15.33 21.95 -0.89
C PHE A 124 15.14 23.27 -1.65
N ASP A 125 13.92 23.82 -1.68
CA ASP A 125 13.63 25.11 -2.30
C ASP A 125 14.31 26.26 -1.54
N GLU A 126 14.29 26.19 -0.23
CA GLU A 126 14.99 27.12 0.65
C GLU A 126 16.50 27.05 0.48
N VAL A 127 17.06 25.82 0.34
CA VAL A 127 18.50 25.66 0.04
C VAL A 127 18.88 26.37 -1.24
N ILE A 128 18.10 26.22 -2.29
CA ILE A 128 18.34 26.86 -3.60
C ILE A 128 18.24 28.38 -3.45
N SER A 129 17.23 28.90 -2.76
CA SER A 129 17.05 30.33 -2.52
C SER A 129 18.23 30.93 -1.75
N ILE A 130 18.68 30.26 -0.67
CA ILE A 130 19.82 30.65 0.14
C ILE A 130 21.11 30.67 -0.70
N PHE A 131 21.30 29.68 -1.57
CA PHE A 131 22.45 29.61 -2.46
C PHE A 131 22.52 30.79 -3.42
N TRP A 132 21.43 31.19 -4.06
CA TRP A 132 21.40 32.35 -4.95
C TRP A 132 21.68 33.66 -4.22
N ARG A 133 21.12 33.83 -3.01
CA ARG A 133 21.43 35.00 -2.16
C ARG A 133 22.90 35.05 -1.75
N MET A 134 23.50 33.88 -1.48
CA MET A 134 24.94 33.83 -1.17
C MET A 134 25.81 34.27 -2.34
N LEU A 135 25.47 33.86 -3.57
CA LEU A 135 26.24 34.21 -4.76
C LEU A 135 26.28 35.73 -5.06
N GLU A 136 25.34 36.52 -4.54
CA GLU A 136 25.33 37.97 -4.66
C GLU A 136 26.47 38.62 -3.85
N THR A 137 26.97 37.96 -2.79
CA THR A 137 27.89 38.52 -1.84
C THR A 137 29.21 37.76 -1.71
N LEU A 138 29.20 36.45 -1.87
CA LEU A 138 30.38 35.59 -1.61
C LEU A 138 30.48 34.49 -2.69
N GLN A 139 31.70 34.04 -2.92
CA GLN A 139 31.97 32.86 -3.74
C GLN A 139 31.75 31.58 -2.93
N PRO A 140 31.06 30.57 -3.46
CA PRO A 140 30.89 29.28 -2.80
C PRO A 140 32.23 28.52 -2.71
N ASN A 141 32.37 27.65 -1.72
CA ASN A 141 33.44 26.67 -1.68
C ASN A 141 32.94 25.28 -2.13
N GLU A 142 33.83 24.32 -2.15
CA GLU A 142 33.52 22.92 -2.57
C GLU A 142 32.39 22.31 -1.74
N TYR A 143 32.37 22.54 -0.40
CA TYR A 143 31.31 22.05 0.47
C TYR A 143 29.96 22.69 0.17
N THR A 144 29.94 23.98 -0.12
CA THR A 144 28.72 24.69 -0.52
C THR A 144 28.16 24.12 -1.82
N LEU A 145 29.04 23.88 -2.79
CA LEU A 145 28.67 23.30 -4.09
C LEU A 145 28.15 21.86 -3.94
N ALA A 146 28.73 21.07 -3.03
CA ALA A 146 28.24 19.73 -2.75
C ALA A 146 26.84 19.75 -2.09
N VAL A 147 26.58 20.65 -1.13
CA VAL A 147 25.27 20.78 -0.48
C VAL A 147 24.18 21.18 -1.47
N ILE A 148 24.47 22.14 -2.37
CA ILE A 148 23.49 22.55 -3.39
C ILE A 148 23.26 21.44 -4.42
N LEU A 149 24.29 20.70 -4.84
CA LEU A 149 24.15 19.54 -5.72
C LEU A 149 23.31 18.43 -5.06
N GLN A 150 23.50 18.18 -3.77
CA GLN A 150 22.69 17.25 -2.99
C GLN A 150 21.21 17.65 -2.99
N ALA A 151 20.90 18.94 -2.79
CA ALA A 151 19.53 19.45 -2.85
C ALA A 151 18.92 19.30 -4.25
N CYS A 152 19.68 19.62 -5.30
CA CYS A 152 19.26 19.44 -6.69
C CYS A 152 19.00 17.96 -7.04
N ALA A 153 19.85 17.07 -6.55
CA ALA A 153 19.72 15.63 -6.72
C ALA A 153 18.43 15.08 -6.08
N GLN A 154 18.11 15.52 -4.87
CA GLN A 154 16.89 15.10 -4.17
C GLN A 154 15.62 15.64 -4.85
N LYS A 155 15.66 16.86 -5.42
CA LYS A 155 14.58 17.40 -6.25
C LYS A 155 14.48 16.74 -7.63
N ARG A 156 15.48 15.99 -8.05
CA ARG A 156 15.62 15.43 -9.41
C ARG A 156 15.57 16.52 -10.50
N ASP A 157 16.08 17.71 -10.20
CA ASP A 157 16.07 18.84 -11.13
C ASP A 157 17.33 18.87 -11.98
N LEU A 158 17.25 18.25 -13.16
CA LEU A 158 18.35 18.19 -14.12
C LEU A 158 18.87 19.57 -14.54
N LYS A 159 17.98 20.54 -14.73
CA LYS A 159 18.37 21.89 -15.19
C LYS A 159 19.25 22.59 -14.17
N LEU A 160 18.91 22.47 -12.88
CA LEU A 160 19.72 23.02 -11.81
C LEU A 160 21.06 22.30 -11.68
N VAL A 161 21.11 20.98 -11.76
CA VAL A 161 22.37 20.21 -11.77
C VAL A 161 23.29 20.68 -12.90
N GLN A 162 22.76 20.85 -14.12
CA GLN A 162 23.52 21.34 -15.26
C GLN A 162 24.02 22.78 -15.05
N LEU A 163 23.18 23.65 -14.48
CA LEU A 163 23.53 25.04 -14.20
C LEU A 163 24.69 25.14 -13.18
N ILE A 164 24.60 24.36 -12.09
CA ILE A 164 25.68 24.29 -11.09
C ILE A 164 26.95 23.69 -11.70
N HIS A 165 26.84 22.65 -12.51
CA HIS A 165 28.00 22.08 -13.22
C HIS A 165 28.65 23.11 -14.13
N CYS A 166 27.88 23.89 -14.90
CA CYS A 166 28.40 25.01 -15.70
C CYS A 166 29.08 26.07 -14.84
N HIS A 167 28.52 26.38 -13.68
CA HIS A 167 29.11 27.34 -12.73
C HIS A 167 30.48 26.84 -12.23
N ILE A 168 30.59 25.57 -11.83
CA ILE A 168 31.82 24.91 -11.39
C ILE A 168 32.92 25.02 -12.48
N ILE A 169 32.55 24.75 -13.75
CA ILE A 169 33.51 24.83 -14.88
C ILE A 169 33.96 26.28 -15.12
N LYS A 170 33.04 27.24 -15.07
CA LYS A 170 33.32 28.67 -15.32
C LYS A 170 34.20 29.30 -14.23
N THR A 171 34.01 28.90 -13.00
CA THR A 171 34.77 29.43 -11.85
C THR A 171 36.16 28.79 -11.70
N GLY A 172 36.45 27.77 -12.52
CA GLY A 172 37.74 27.09 -12.52
C GLY A 172 37.99 26.29 -11.25
N PHE A 173 36.95 25.87 -10.55
CA PHE A 173 37.10 24.97 -9.37
C PHE A 173 37.83 23.70 -9.81
N VAL A 174 38.85 23.33 -9.04
CA VAL A 174 39.50 22.03 -9.21
C VAL A 174 38.46 20.98 -8.88
N MET A 175 38.13 20.16 -9.86
CA MET A 175 37.21 19.03 -9.66
C MET A 175 37.92 17.93 -8.89
N ASP A 176 37.91 18.04 -7.55
CA ASP A 176 38.31 16.93 -6.69
C ASP A 176 37.32 15.77 -6.71
N ALA A 177 37.71 14.63 -6.18
CA ALA A 177 36.86 13.43 -6.18
C ALA A 177 35.53 13.67 -5.44
N PHE A 178 35.52 14.50 -4.38
CA PHE A 178 34.32 14.79 -3.59
C PHE A 178 33.25 15.54 -4.40
N LEU A 179 33.66 16.60 -5.11
CA LEU A 179 32.75 17.38 -5.95
C LEU A 179 32.29 16.61 -7.18
N GLN A 180 33.20 15.79 -7.77
CA GLN A 180 32.85 14.90 -8.87
C GLN A 180 31.83 13.85 -8.45
N ASN A 181 31.97 13.22 -7.29
CA ASN A 181 30.99 12.28 -6.73
C ASN A 181 29.63 12.94 -6.50
N SER A 182 29.61 14.18 -6.03
CA SER A 182 28.36 14.96 -5.85
C SER A 182 27.68 15.26 -7.19
N LEU A 183 28.43 15.54 -8.25
CA LEU A 183 27.91 15.72 -9.61
C LEU A 183 27.38 14.40 -10.20
N ILE A 184 28.10 13.30 -9.99
CA ILE A 184 27.66 11.96 -10.42
C ILE A 184 26.32 11.62 -9.75
N ASP A 185 26.19 11.80 -8.42
CA ASP A 185 24.94 11.58 -7.69
C ASP A 185 23.81 12.49 -8.22
N GLY A 186 24.11 13.77 -8.51
CA GLY A 186 23.18 14.71 -9.08
C GLY A 186 22.63 14.27 -10.44
N TYR A 187 23.50 13.86 -11.36
CA TYR A 187 23.10 13.41 -12.69
C TYR A 187 22.38 12.07 -12.67
N THR A 188 22.81 11.12 -11.84
CA THR A 188 22.15 9.82 -11.72
C THR A 188 20.75 9.92 -11.18
N LYS A 189 20.53 10.68 -10.09
CA LYS A 189 19.21 10.89 -9.50
C LYS A 189 18.26 11.70 -10.41
N SER A 190 18.83 12.56 -11.26
CA SER A 190 18.07 13.33 -12.25
C SER A 190 17.80 12.57 -13.56
N GLY A 191 18.14 11.28 -13.64
CA GLY A 191 17.83 10.41 -14.78
C GLY A 191 18.77 10.50 -15.98
N THR A 192 19.87 11.24 -15.90
CA THR A 192 20.86 11.39 -16.98
C THR A 192 22.12 10.56 -16.76
N LEU A 193 21.98 9.24 -16.83
CA LEU A 193 23.07 8.29 -16.60
C LEU A 193 24.27 8.51 -17.55
N VAL A 194 24.03 8.88 -18.81
CA VAL A 194 25.10 9.12 -19.79
C VAL A 194 26.07 10.21 -19.33
N ALA A 195 25.58 11.26 -18.67
CA ALA A 195 26.44 12.32 -18.14
C ALA A 195 27.25 11.81 -16.93
N ALA A 196 26.62 11.02 -16.05
CA ALA A 196 27.29 10.39 -14.92
C ALA A 196 28.39 9.40 -15.37
N GLU A 197 28.11 8.55 -16.37
CA GLU A 197 29.11 7.64 -16.96
C GLU A 197 30.32 8.40 -17.55
N LYS A 198 30.08 9.52 -18.23
CA LYS A 198 31.17 10.37 -18.75
C LYS A 198 32.02 10.96 -17.64
N LEU A 199 31.42 11.37 -16.54
CA LEU A 199 32.15 11.87 -15.37
C LEU A 199 32.95 10.73 -14.70
N MET A 200 32.34 9.55 -14.50
CA MET A 200 33.03 8.36 -13.97
C MET A 200 34.28 8.00 -14.78
N LYS A 201 34.19 8.03 -16.12
CA LYS A 201 35.34 7.74 -17.02
C LYS A 201 36.47 8.76 -16.90
N ARG A 202 36.20 9.98 -16.42
CA ARG A 202 37.17 11.04 -16.23
C ARG A 202 37.85 11.00 -14.87
N LEU A 203 37.30 10.24 -13.91
CA LEU A 203 37.91 10.04 -12.60
C LEU A 203 39.24 9.30 -12.75
N THR A 204 40.28 9.88 -12.18
CA THR A 204 41.62 9.24 -12.12
C THR A 204 41.68 8.08 -11.13
N CYS A 205 40.89 8.17 -10.06
CA CYS A 205 40.75 7.14 -9.05
C CYS A 205 39.26 7.01 -8.70
N ARG A 206 38.66 5.85 -8.98
CA ARG A 206 37.27 5.55 -8.67
C ARG A 206 37.22 4.93 -7.28
N ASP A 207 36.57 5.61 -6.34
CA ASP A 207 36.40 5.13 -4.98
C ASP A 207 35.04 4.43 -4.78
N VAL A 208 34.84 3.87 -3.61
CA VAL A 208 33.56 3.20 -3.25
C VAL A 208 32.35 4.13 -3.34
N VAL A 209 32.55 5.45 -3.12
CA VAL A 209 31.45 6.44 -3.16
C VAL A 209 31.02 6.67 -4.60
N SER A 210 31.97 6.85 -5.53
CA SER A 210 31.71 7.01 -6.96
C SER A 210 30.89 5.85 -7.51
N TRP A 211 31.35 4.61 -7.25
CA TRP A 211 30.68 3.38 -7.69
C TRP A 211 29.30 3.23 -7.07
N THR A 212 29.17 3.44 -5.75
CA THR A 212 27.89 3.35 -5.06
C THR A 212 26.87 4.36 -5.59
N SER A 213 27.31 5.60 -5.88
CA SER A 213 26.42 6.65 -6.43
C SER A 213 25.85 6.27 -7.80
N VAL A 214 26.69 5.70 -8.70
CA VAL A 214 26.21 5.26 -10.01
C VAL A 214 25.30 4.04 -9.90
N ILE A 215 25.68 3.03 -9.11
CA ILE A 215 24.88 1.82 -8.89
C ILE A 215 23.51 2.19 -8.31
N SER A 216 23.47 2.95 -7.21
CA SER A 216 22.21 3.38 -6.59
C SER A 216 21.36 4.21 -7.53
N GLY A 217 22.00 5.11 -8.32
CA GLY A 217 21.30 5.91 -9.31
C GLY A 217 20.70 5.06 -10.44
N CYS A 218 21.36 4.00 -10.90
CA CYS A 218 20.80 3.05 -11.85
C CYS A 218 19.57 2.33 -11.29
N VAL A 219 19.63 1.89 -10.04
CA VAL A 219 18.51 1.22 -9.36
C VAL A 219 17.31 2.15 -9.23
N LEU A 220 17.53 3.40 -8.79
CA LEU A 220 16.48 4.42 -8.66
C LEU A 220 15.78 4.75 -9.98
N ASN A 221 16.48 4.60 -11.12
CA ASN A 221 15.93 4.82 -12.46
C ASN A 221 15.43 3.51 -13.13
N GLY A 222 15.36 2.40 -12.40
CA GLY A 222 14.88 1.12 -12.92
C GLY A 222 15.83 0.43 -13.93
N MET A 223 17.08 0.89 -14.02
CA MET A 223 18.07 0.33 -14.94
C MET A 223 18.90 -0.78 -14.26
N VAL A 224 18.22 -1.86 -13.90
CA VAL A 224 18.77 -2.91 -13.05
C VAL A 224 19.97 -3.62 -13.68
N GLU A 225 19.90 -3.96 -14.97
CA GLU A 225 20.99 -4.62 -15.69
C GLU A 225 22.29 -3.79 -15.67
N LYS A 226 22.17 -2.47 -15.82
CA LYS A 226 23.31 -1.57 -15.71
C LYS A 226 23.85 -1.46 -14.29
N ALA A 227 22.99 -1.49 -13.28
CA ALA A 227 23.43 -1.49 -11.89
C ALA A 227 24.29 -2.71 -11.57
N LEU A 228 23.87 -3.89 -12.05
CA LEU A 228 24.63 -5.13 -11.92
C LEU A 228 25.96 -5.07 -12.70
N LEU A 229 25.95 -4.54 -13.92
CA LEU A 229 27.16 -4.37 -14.73
C LEU A 229 28.19 -3.48 -14.00
N PHE A 230 27.77 -2.33 -13.50
CA PHE A 230 28.65 -1.43 -12.72
C PHE A 230 29.17 -2.06 -11.44
N PHE A 231 28.38 -2.94 -10.83
CA PHE A 231 28.82 -3.66 -9.65
C PHE A 231 29.93 -4.68 -10.00
N PHE A 232 29.83 -5.36 -11.15
CA PHE A 232 30.92 -6.21 -11.64
C PHE A 232 32.16 -5.40 -11.97
N GLU A 233 32.02 -4.28 -12.70
CA GLU A 233 33.15 -3.39 -13.01
C GLU A 233 33.84 -2.87 -11.74
N MET A 234 33.06 -2.52 -10.68
CA MET A 234 33.60 -2.13 -9.37
C MET A 234 34.50 -3.21 -8.77
N GLN A 235 34.07 -4.49 -8.88
CA GLN A 235 34.87 -5.62 -8.38
C GLN A 235 36.11 -5.87 -9.22
N GLU A 236 36.03 -5.69 -10.54
CA GLU A 236 37.19 -5.77 -11.45
C GLU A 236 38.23 -4.68 -11.19
N ASP A 237 37.78 -3.46 -10.85
CA ASP A 237 38.63 -2.36 -10.40
C ASP A 237 39.28 -2.63 -9.01
N GLY A 238 38.93 -3.73 -8.33
CA GLY A 238 39.44 -4.10 -6.99
C GLY A 238 38.85 -3.30 -5.84
N VAL A 239 37.77 -2.56 -6.07
CA VAL A 239 37.12 -1.73 -5.06
C VAL A 239 36.10 -2.57 -4.29
N SER A 240 36.31 -2.71 -2.98
CA SER A 240 35.39 -3.46 -2.11
C SER A 240 34.08 -2.71 -1.93
N PRO A 241 32.89 -3.36 -2.14
CA PRO A 241 31.59 -2.75 -1.92
C PRO A 241 31.39 -2.45 -0.42
N ASN A 242 30.65 -1.40 -0.13
CA ASN A 242 30.20 -1.08 1.23
C ASN A 242 28.74 -1.55 1.44
N THR A 243 28.23 -1.39 2.67
CA THR A 243 26.85 -1.78 3.02
C THR A 243 25.80 -1.11 2.09
N VAL A 244 26.00 0.16 1.71
CA VAL A 244 25.05 0.88 0.84
C VAL A 244 25.06 0.29 -0.58
N THR A 245 26.24 -0.07 -1.08
CA THR A 245 26.38 -0.76 -2.39
C THR A 245 25.59 -2.08 -2.39
N ILE A 246 25.78 -2.89 -1.35
CA ILE A 246 25.10 -4.19 -1.23
C ILE A 246 23.60 -4.02 -1.11
N LEU A 247 23.13 -3.06 -0.30
CA LEU A 247 21.70 -2.76 -0.19
C LEU A 247 21.10 -2.32 -1.54
N SER A 248 21.83 -1.50 -2.31
CA SER A 248 21.41 -1.10 -3.66
C SER A 248 21.32 -2.29 -4.61
N ILE A 249 22.26 -3.23 -4.56
CA ILE A 249 22.24 -4.44 -5.38
C ILE A 249 21.10 -5.39 -4.97
N LEU A 250 20.85 -5.57 -3.67
CA LEU A 250 19.69 -6.34 -3.18
C LEU A 250 18.36 -5.73 -3.64
N GLN A 251 18.27 -4.39 -3.59
CA GLN A 251 17.12 -3.68 -4.14
C GLN A 251 17.00 -3.85 -5.66
N ALA A 252 18.12 -3.83 -6.40
CA ALA A 252 18.12 -4.15 -7.82
C ALA A 252 17.57 -5.56 -8.10
N CYS A 253 18.03 -6.54 -7.32
CA CYS A 253 17.56 -7.92 -7.41
C CYS A 253 16.07 -8.06 -7.11
N SER A 254 15.52 -7.26 -6.20
CA SER A 254 14.07 -7.28 -5.91
C SER A 254 13.19 -6.83 -7.10
N LEU A 255 13.78 -6.15 -8.09
CA LEU A 255 13.08 -5.68 -9.30
C LEU A 255 13.18 -6.66 -10.49
N ILE A 256 14.02 -7.69 -10.41
CA ILE A 256 14.20 -8.73 -11.44
C ILE A 256 13.92 -10.09 -10.83
N ASN A 257 13.24 -10.96 -11.57
CA ASN A 257 12.94 -12.32 -11.12
C ASN A 257 13.93 -13.32 -11.73
N GLU A 258 15.22 -13.17 -11.41
CA GLU A 258 16.29 -14.05 -11.91
C GLU A 258 16.98 -14.82 -10.78
N TRP A 259 16.62 -16.08 -10.61
CA TRP A 259 17.12 -16.96 -9.55
C TRP A 259 18.64 -17.08 -9.46
N GLN A 260 19.33 -17.12 -10.59
CA GLN A 260 20.79 -17.25 -10.61
C GLN A 260 21.48 -16.02 -9.99
N VAL A 261 20.96 -14.82 -10.27
CA VAL A 261 21.47 -13.57 -9.69
C VAL A 261 21.24 -13.55 -8.18
N PHE A 262 20.09 -14.02 -7.72
CA PHE A 262 19.78 -14.09 -6.28
C PHE A 262 20.76 -15.00 -5.54
N GLN A 263 21.02 -16.20 -6.07
CA GLN A 263 21.98 -17.13 -5.47
C GLN A 263 23.40 -16.57 -5.44
N TRP A 264 23.81 -15.87 -6.49
CA TRP A 264 25.12 -15.25 -6.54
C TRP A 264 25.27 -14.12 -5.50
N VAL A 265 24.31 -13.20 -5.42
CA VAL A 265 24.30 -12.10 -4.42
C VAL A 265 24.20 -12.67 -3.01
N HIS A 266 23.36 -13.68 -2.78
CA HIS A 266 23.26 -14.38 -1.50
C HIS A 266 24.62 -14.97 -1.09
N GLY A 267 25.29 -15.69 -2.01
CA GLY A 267 26.62 -16.24 -1.77
C GLY A 267 27.66 -15.17 -1.45
N LEU A 268 27.56 -14.01 -2.07
CA LEU A 268 28.42 -12.86 -1.79
C LEU A 268 28.18 -12.32 -0.38
N VAL A 269 26.93 -12.10 0.01
CA VAL A 269 26.55 -11.63 1.35
C VAL A 269 27.01 -12.59 2.44
N MET A 270 26.84 -13.90 2.22
CA MET A 270 27.20 -14.91 3.22
C MET A 270 28.71 -15.15 3.38
N LYS A 271 29.50 -14.82 2.37
CA LYS A 271 30.98 -14.95 2.41
C LYS A 271 31.67 -13.75 3.06
N ALA A 272 31.03 -12.60 3.11
CA ALA A 272 31.58 -11.35 3.61
C ALA A 272 31.10 -11.02 5.03
N GLU A 273 31.64 -9.95 5.62
CA GLU A 273 31.29 -9.47 6.96
C GLU A 273 29.82 -8.98 7.11
N TRP A 274 29.05 -9.00 6.00
CA TRP A 274 27.65 -8.50 6.00
C TRP A 274 26.65 -9.47 6.61
N ARG A 275 27.04 -10.71 6.90
CA ARG A 275 26.18 -11.70 7.55
C ARG A 275 25.63 -11.22 8.90
N GLU A 276 26.42 -10.40 9.63
CA GLU A 276 26.02 -9.83 10.92
C GLU A 276 25.29 -8.49 10.78
N ASN A 277 25.17 -7.95 9.56
CA ASN A 277 24.51 -6.67 9.33
C ASN A 277 23.00 -6.88 9.15
N VAL A 278 22.23 -6.44 10.14
CA VAL A 278 20.76 -6.59 10.19
C VAL A 278 20.08 -5.98 8.95
N PHE A 279 20.53 -4.82 8.47
CA PHE A 279 19.92 -4.16 7.30
C PHE A 279 20.13 -4.98 6.02
N VAL A 280 21.32 -5.57 5.84
CA VAL A 280 21.62 -6.41 4.68
C VAL A 280 20.81 -7.70 4.73
N MET A 281 20.72 -8.33 5.92
CA MET A 281 19.94 -9.55 6.08
C MET A 281 18.45 -9.31 5.88
N ASN A 282 17.90 -8.19 6.36
CA ASN A 282 16.52 -7.81 6.09
C ASN A 282 16.26 -7.65 4.59
N SER A 283 17.11 -6.89 3.89
CA SER A 283 16.98 -6.68 2.45
C SER A 283 17.13 -8.00 1.66
N LEU A 284 17.96 -8.93 2.14
CA LEU A 284 18.08 -10.26 1.54
C LEU A 284 16.79 -11.07 1.69
N VAL A 285 16.20 -11.07 2.89
CA VAL A 285 14.90 -11.72 3.15
C VAL A 285 13.79 -11.08 2.33
N GLU A 286 13.78 -9.75 2.22
CA GLU A 286 12.83 -8.98 1.41
C GLU A 286 12.95 -9.34 -0.08
N MET A 287 14.16 -9.39 -0.62
CA MET A 287 14.43 -9.80 -2.01
C MET A 287 13.83 -11.18 -2.31
N TYR A 288 14.05 -12.17 -1.46
CA TYR A 288 13.47 -13.50 -1.64
C TYR A 288 11.94 -13.49 -1.52
N SER A 289 11.39 -12.73 -0.56
CA SER A 289 9.95 -12.67 -0.33
C SER A 289 9.19 -12.01 -1.48
N ILE A 290 9.68 -10.88 -2.00
CA ILE A 290 9.04 -10.15 -3.12
C ILE A 290 9.03 -10.99 -4.39
N ASN A 291 10.09 -11.77 -4.63
CA ASN A 291 10.19 -12.60 -5.83
C ASN A 291 9.53 -13.99 -5.69
N GLY A 292 8.76 -14.21 -4.63
CA GLY A 292 7.99 -15.46 -4.43
C GLY A 292 8.78 -16.63 -3.85
N TYR A 293 10.04 -16.46 -3.49
CA TYR A 293 10.90 -17.47 -2.86
C TYR A 293 10.89 -17.37 -1.34
N PHE A 294 9.69 -17.25 -0.79
CA PHE A 294 9.51 -16.97 0.64
C PHE A 294 10.10 -18.04 1.57
N LYS A 295 10.06 -19.32 1.16
CA LYS A 295 10.58 -20.43 1.99
C LYS A 295 12.09 -20.30 2.19
N GLU A 296 12.80 -19.92 1.17
CA GLU A 296 14.24 -19.67 1.18
C GLU A 296 14.58 -18.48 2.04
N GLY A 297 13.83 -17.37 1.89
CA GLY A 297 13.95 -16.18 2.74
C GLY A 297 13.71 -16.50 4.23
N PHE A 298 12.67 -17.30 4.53
CA PHE A 298 12.39 -17.74 5.89
C PHE A 298 13.49 -18.66 6.46
N GLN A 299 14.08 -19.53 5.64
CA GLN A 299 15.18 -20.38 6.08
C GLN A 299 16.43 -19.58 6.43
N ILE A 300 16.75 -18.54 5.62
CA ILE A 300 17.83 -17.60 5.91
C ILE A 300 17.57 -16.90 7.26
N PHE A 301 16.35 -16.45 7.47
CA PHE A 301 15.92 -15.86 8.74
C PHE A 301 16.11 -16.81 9.92
N CYS A 302 15.65 -18.06 9.80
CA CYS A 302 15.80 -19.05 10.86
C CYS A 302 17.28 -19.30 11.18
N ASN A 303 18.14 -19.47 10.16
CA ASN A 303 19.57 -19.68 10.36
C ASN A 303 20.20 -18.49 11.08
N PHE A 304 19.82 -17.26 10.69
CA PHE A 304 20.31 -16.04 11.35
C PHE A 304 19.90 -15.95 12.82
N CYS A 305 18.63 -16.33 13.14
CA CYS A 305 18.12 -16.32 14.52
C CYS A 305 18.72 -17.40 15.42
N PHE A 306 19.08 -18.58 14.86
CA PHE A 306 19.60 -19.70 15.64
C PHE A 306 21.12 -19.62 15.87
N GLU A 307 21.86 -18.94 14.99
CA GLU A 307 23.31 -18.80 15.08
C GLU A 307 23.76 -17.52 15.79
N GLY A 308 22.86 -16.52 15.96
CA GLY A 308 23.12 -15.28 16.68
C GLY A 308 22.48 -15.25 18.06
N ASP A 309 23.03 -14.47 18.97
CA ASP A 309 22.57 -14.31 20.38
C ASP A 309 21.18 -13.61 20.51
N GLY A 310 20.29 -13.71 19.54
CA GLY A 310 18.91 -13.20 19.58
C GLY A 310 18.74 -11.68 19.71
N GLN A 311 19.84 -10.93 19.82
CA GLN A 311 19.82 -9.47 20.06
C GLN A 311 19.61 -8.61 18.81
N TYR A 312 19.55 -9.19 17.63
CA TYR A 312 19.63 -8.43 16.36
C TYR A 312 18.34 -8.45 15.53
N LEU A 313 17.26 -9.01 16.04
CA LEU A 313 15.98 -8.96 15.30
C LEU A 313 15.33 -7.61 15.44
N SER A 314 15.26 -6.90 14.31
CA SER A 314 14.49 -5.65 14.27
C SER A 314 13.00 -5.93 14.06
N THR A 315 12.17 -5.00 14.51
CA THR A 315 10.72 -5.02 14.25
C THR A 315 10.41 -5.02 12.75
N GLU A 316 11.29 -4.39 11.96
CA GLU A 316 11.20 -4.33 10.50
C GLU A 316 11.39 -5.70 9.86
N THR A 317 12.37 -6.51 10.33
CA THR A 317 12.56 -7.88 9.83
C THR A 317 11.33 -8.74 10.04
N ILE A 318 10.75 -8.65 11.23
CA ILE A 318 9.54 -9.40 11.59
C ILE A 318 8.37 -8.97 10.71
N ALA A 319 8.19 -7.66 10.50
CA ALA A 319 7.15 -7.13 9.63
C ALA A 319 7.31 -7.62 8.18
N THR A 320 8.55 -7.60 7.64
CA THR A 320 8.87 -8.10 6.29
C THR A 320 8.55 -9.59 6.14
N LEU A 321 8.89 -10.40 7.13
CA LEU A 321 8.57 -11.83 7.13
C LEU A 321 7.07 -12.10 7.18
N LEU A 322 6.33 -11.37 8.02
CA LEU A 322 4.87 -11.45 8.08
C LEU A 322 4.22 -11.05 6.76
N GLN A 323 4.75 -10.02 6.10
CA GLN A 323 4.31 -9.62 4.77
C GLN A 323 4.60 -10.72 3.73
N GLY A 324 5.75 -11.37 3.79
CA GLY A 324 6.06 -12.54 2.98
C GLY A 324 5.11 -13.71 3.21
N CYS A 325 4.73 -13.99 4.46
CA CYS A 325 3.70 -14.98 4.80
C CYS A 325 2.33 -14.64 4.20
N SER A 326 1.99 -13.35 4.16
CA SER A 326 0.73 -12.85 3.59
C SER A 326 0.67 -13.12 2.08
N HIS A 327 1.71 -12.72 1.34
CA HIS A 327 1.77 -12.91 -0.11
C HIS A 327 1.83 -14.38 -0.52
N SER A 328 2.55 -15.20 0.24
CA SER A 328 2.72 -16.65 -0.04
C SER A 328 1.59 -17.50 0.52
N LYS A 329 0.59 -16.91 1.19
CA LYS A 329 -0.51 -17.59 1.90
C LYS A 329 -0.02 -18.73 2.81
N CYS A 330 1.08 -18.50 3.53
CA CYS A 330 1.71 -19.48 4.40
C CYS A 330 1.35 -19.26 5.88
N LEU A 331 0.11 -19.56 6.26
CA LEU A 331 -0.40 -19.38 7.63
C LEU A 331 0.48 -20.01 8.71
N LYS A 332 0.93 -21.26 8.53
CA LYS A 332 1.74 -21.98 9.53
C LYS A 332 3.04 -21.27 9.91
N LEU A 333 3.71 -20.65 8.93
CA LEU A 333 4.92 -19.89 9.19
C LEU A 333 4.61 -18.57 9.88
N GLY A 334 3.51 -17.91 9.52
CA GLY A 334 3.02 -16.73 10.20
C GLY A 334 2.70 -16.98 11.68
N GLU A 335 2.07 -18.12 12.01
CA GLU A 335 1.80 -18.54 13.38
C GLU A 335 3.09 -18.82 14.18
N GLN A 336 4.12 -19.38 13.54
CA GLN A 336 5.43 -19.57 14.17
C GLN A 336 6.12 -18.25 14.50
N ILE A 337 6.08 -17.27 13.58
CA ILE A 337 6.61 -15.93 13.80
C ILE A 337 5.84 -15.24 14.93
N HIS A 338 4.50 -15.36 14.95
CA HIS A 338 3.67 -14.83 16.03
C HIS A 338 4.03 -15.44 17.39
N GLY A 339 4.21 -16.76 17.45
CA GLY A 339 4.69 -17.45 18.67
C GLY A 339 6.07 -16.98 19.11
N TYR A 340 6.99 -16.77 18.18
CA TYR A 340 8.30 -16.22 18.43
C TYR A 340 8.23 -14.81 19.05
N GLN A 341 7.38 -13.94 18.53
CA GLN A 341 7.19 -12.58 19.03
C GLN A 341 6.66 -12.55 20.47
N ILE A 342 5.69 -13.40 20.78
CA ILE A 342 5.14 -13.55 22.16
C ILE A 342 6.25 -13.99 23.11
N LYS A 343 7.08 -14.96 22.69
CA LYS A 343 8.17 -15.51 23.52
C LYS A 343 9.27 -14.49 23.80
N HIS A 344 9.59 -13.63 22.84
CA HIS A 344 10.71 -12.69 22.96
C HIS A 344 10.31 -11.26 23.33
N GLY A 345 9.04 -11.02 23.63
CA GLY A 345 8.57 -9.76 24.20
C GLY A 345 8.54 -8.58 23.23
N PHE A 346 8.32 -8.82 21.92
CA PHE A 346 8.19 -7.75 20.91
C PHE A 346 6.86 -6.97 20.97
N PHE A 347 6.03 -7.24 21.95
CA PHE A 347 4.79 -6.52 22.22
C PHE A 347 4.96 -5.51 23.38
N PRO A 348 4.30 -4.33 23.33
CA PRO A 348 3.48 -3.79 22.24
C PRO A 348 4.31 -3.08 21.17
N CYS A 349 4.11 -3.44 19.90
CA CYS A 349 4.69 -2.75 18.76
C CYS A 349 3.65 -2.66 17.62
N THR A 350 3.15 -1.46 17.36
CA THR A 350 2.05 -1.22 16.39
C THR A 350 2.38 -1.73 14.99
N ILE A 351 3.64 -1.55 14.53
CA ILE A 351 4.08 -2.02 13.19
C ILE A 351 3.93 -3.52 13.05
N VAL A 352 4.37 -4.25 14.07
CA VAL A 352 4.35 -5.71 14.10
C VAL A 352 2.92 -6.23 14.26
N GLU A 353 2.11 -5.59 15.13
CA GLU A 353 0.71 -5.93 15.34
C GLU A 353 -0.11 -5.70 14.06
N ASN A 354 0.11 -4.60 13.34
CA ASN A 354 -0.51 -4.33 12.05
C ASN A 354 -0.11 -5.38 10.98
N SER A 355 1.16 -5.78 10.94
CA SER A 355 1.63 -6.83 10.03
C SER A 355 1.03 -8.21 10.35
N LEU A 356 0.81 -8.53 11.64
CA LEU A 356 0.10 -9.74 12.05
C LEU A 356 -1.37 -9.73 11.63
N ILE A 357 -2.07 -8.60 11.86
CA ILE A 357 -3.47 -8.45 11.43
C ILE A 357 -3.57 -8.69 9.93
N TYR A 358 -2.70 -8.04 9.15
CA TYR A 358 -2.65 -8.21 7.70
C TYR A 358 -2.34 -9.66 7.29
N MET A 359 -1.38 -10.31 7.96
CA MET A 359 -1.02 -11.70 7.70
C MET A 359 -2.18 -12.67 7.97
N TYR A 360 -2.87 -12.54 9.09
CA TYR A 360 -4.02 -13.40 9.39
C TYR A 360 -5.17 -13.17 8.41
N ALA A 361 -5.47 -11.93 8.06
CA ALA A 361 -6.53 -11.59 7.12
C ALA A 361 -6.26 -12.12 5.71
N GLU A 362 -5.05 -11.95 5.17
CA GLU A 362 -4.69 -12.49 3.84
C GLU A 362 -4.72 -14.04 3.80
N ASN A 363 -4.61 -14.70 4.96
CA ASN A 363 -4.75 -16.14 5.09
C ASN A 363 -6.17 -16.59 5.50
N GLU A 364 -7.20 -15.76 5.30
CA GLU A 364 -8.61 -16.08 5.54
C GLU A 364 -8.92 -16.42 7.02
N ARG A 365 -8.15 -15.83 7.95
CA ARG A 365 -8.33 -15.99 9.41
C ARG A 365 -8.78 -14.66 10.03
N ASP A 366 -9.90 -14.13 9.53
CA ASP A 366 -10.47 -12.84 9.94
C ASP A 366 -10.75 -12.77 11.44
N ASP A 367 -11.20 -13.86 12.06
CA ASP A 367 -11.44 -13.95 13.49
C ASP A 367 -10.17 -13.69 14.30
N ALA A 368 -9.04 -14.30 13.90
CA ALA A 368 -7.76 -14.12 14.58
C ALA A 368 -7.23 -12.69 14.41
N ALA A 369 -7.38 -12.12 13.20
CA ALA A 369 -7.04 -10.73 12.90
C ALA A 369 -7.85 -9.76 13.77
N PHE A 370 -9.16 -9.99 13.88
CA PHE A 370 -10.05 -9.15 14.68
C PHE A 370 -9.75 -9.25 16.20
N GLN A 371 -9.46 -10.45 16.72
CA GLN A 371 -9.05 -10.64 18.10
C GLN A 371 -7.74 -9.90 18.43
N LEU A 372 -6.74 -9.94 17.53
CA LEU A 372 -5.50 -9.19 17.69
C LEU A 372 -5.78 -7.69 17.71
N PHE A 373 -6.55 -7.20 16.73
CA PHE A 373 -6.92 -5.79 16.66
C PHE A 373 -7.60 -5.30 17.95
N ARG A 374 -8.51 -6.12 18.53
CA ARG A 374 -9.18 -5.77 19.81
C ARG A 374 -8.24 -5.80 21.01
N LYS A 375 -7.16 -6.58 20.98
CA LYS A 375 -6.15 -6.67 22.05
C LYS A 375 -5.08 -5.60 21.98
N MET A 376 -4.92 -4.89 20.85
CA MET A 376 -3.93 -3.82 20.72
C MET A 376 -4.14 -2.75 21.80
N SER A 377 -3.04 -2.37 22.46
CA SER A 377 -3.03 -1.31 23.48
C SER A 377 -3.16 0.10 22.89
N CYS A 378 -2.50 0.32 21.74
CA CYS A 378 -2.56 1.56 20.97
C CYS A 378 -2.90 1.22 19.52
N ARG A 379 -3.92 1.88 18.96
CA ARG A 379 -4.33 1.73 17.56
C ARG A 379 -4.08 3.04 16.84
N ASP A 380 -3.28 3.02 15.80
CA ASP A 380 -3.10 4.15 14.90
C ASP A 380 -4.05 4.05 13.69
N ILE A 381 -4.08 5.08 12.84
CA ILE A 381 -4.92 5.08 11.63
C ILE A 381 -4.60 3.90 10.69
N VAL A 382 -3.33 3.44 10.68
CA VAL A 382 -2.90 2.28 9.88
C VAL A 382 -3.53 1.00 10.41
N SER A 383 -3.61 0.83 11.74
CA SER A 383 -4.27 -0.33 12.38
C SER A 383 -5.74 -0.42 11.98
N TRP A 384 -6.46 0.70 12.05
CA TRP A 384 -7.85 0.78 11.64
C TRP A 384 -8.02 0.48 10.15
N ASN A 385 -7.25 1.13 9.29
CA ASN A 385 -7.31 0.93 7.84
C ASN A 385 -6.98 -0.51 7.43
N THR A 386 -6.00 -1.13 8.09
CA THR A 386 -5.63 -2.53 7.84
C THR A 386 -6.79 -3.47 8.17
N MET A 387 -7.41 -3.30 9.35
CA MET A 387 -8.53 -4.15 9.76
C MET A 387 -9.77 -3.94 8.89
N ILE A 388 -10.13 -2.68 8.59
CA ILE A 388 -11.26 -2.35 7.72
C ILE A 388 -11.07 -2.92 6.32
N SER A 389 -9.88 -2.73 5.72
CA SER A 389 -9.57 -3.27 4.39
C SER A 389 -9.61 -4.79 4.35
N SER A 390 -9.18 -5.45 5.41
CA SER A 390 -9.22 -6.91 5.55
C SER A 390 -10.67 -7.42 5.58
N LEU A 391 -11.53 -6.81 6.38
CA LEU A 391 -12.95 -7.16 6.44
C LEU A 391 -13.68 -6.94 5.11
N LEU A 392 -13.28 -5.92 4.35
CA LEU A 392 -13.83 -5.66 3.01
C LEU A 392 -13.44 -6.74 2.00
N LYS A 393 -12.22 -7.26 2.08
CA LYS A 393 -11.77 -8.40 1.26
C LYS A 393 -12.49 -9.69 1.64
N GLY A 394 -12.66 -9.95 2.95
CA GLY A 394 -13.36 -11.13 3.50
C GLY A 394 -14.89 -11.09 3.35
N SER A 395 -15.45 -10.12 2.60
CA SER A 395 -16.90 -9.93 2.40
C SER A 395 -17.67 -9.57 3.68
N SER A 396 -16.99 -9.19 4.75
CA SER A 396 -17.58 -8.76 6.03
C SER A 396 -17.82 -7.25 6.07
N SER A 397 -18.40 -6.70 5.00
CA SER A 397 -18.56 -5.25 4.80
C SER A 397 -19.34 -4.55 5.92
N TYR A 398 -20.23 -5.26 6.59
CA TYR A 398 -20.96 -4.69 7.75
C TYR A 398 -20.05 -4.50 8.96
N GLN A 399 -19.20 -5.47 9.29
CA GLN A 399 -18.25 -5.32 10.39
C GLN A 399 -17.26 -4.19 10.10
N ALA A 400 -16.88 -4.00 8.83
CA ALA A 400 -16.08 -2.87 8.41
C ALA A 400 -16.80 -1.52 8.70
N LEU A 401 -18.10 -1.39 8.42
CA LEU A 401 -18.89 -0.20 8.74
C LEU A 401 -19.03 0.02 10.24
N MET A 402 -19.19 -1.03 11.04
CA MET A 402 -19.21 -0.92 12.50
C MET A 402 -17.90 -0.35 13.04
N LEU A 403 -16.76 -0.84 12.54
CA LEU A 403 -15.45 -0.30 12.91
C LEU A 403 -15.30 1.18 12.49
N LEU A 404 -15.79 1.53 11.30
CA LEU A 404 -15.78 2.92 10.83
C LEU A 404 -16.60 3.85 11.74
N SER A 405 -17.74 3.38 12.26
CA SER A 405 -18.53 4.15 13.24
C SER A 405 -17.79 4.30 14.57
N GLU A 406 -17.01 3.28 14.99
CA GLU A 406 -16.17 3.36 16.18
C GLU A 406 -15.04 4.39 16.04
N VAL A 407 -14.40 4.49 14.86
CA VAL A 407 -13.37 5.53 14.57
C VAL A 407 -13.95 6.92 14.79
N HIS A 408 -15.21 7.15 14.39
CA HIS A 408 -15.87 8.46 14.54
C HIS A 408 -16.35 8.75 15.96
N SER A 409 -16.74 7.72 16.73
CA SER A 409 -17.33 7.87 18.07
C SER A 409 -16.30 7.88 19.20
N ASN A 410 -15.12 7.32 19.01
CA ASN A 410 -14.03 7.30 19.98
C ASN A 410 -13.29 8.65 20.08
N GLY A 411 -14.02 9.75 20.23
CA GLY A 411 -13.50 11.10 20.50
C GLY A 411 -12.88 11.26 21.89
N GLY A 412 -12.27 10.21 22.45
CA GLY A 412 -11.42 10.27 23.64
C GLY A 412 -9.98 10.62 23.25
N SER A 413 -9.23 11.18 24.14
CA SER A 413 -7.89 11.79 24.19
C SER A 413 -6.94 11.73 22.96
N ASP A 414 -7.14 10.83 22.01
CA ASP A 414 -6.36 10.71 20.76
C ASP A 414 -7.35 10.77 19.58
N MET A 415 -7.61 11.98 19.08
CA MET A 415 -8.48 12.20 17.91
C MET A 415 -7.85 11.59 16.67
N ILE A 416 -8.29 10.39 16.28
CA ILE A 416 -7.93 9.77 15.01
C ILE A 416 -8.87 10.31 13.94
N TYR A 417 -8.35 11.13 13.04
CA TYR A 417 -9.10 11.61 11.89
C TYR A 417 -9.05 10.59 10.76
N PRO A 418 -10.20 10.23 10.14
CA PRO A 418 -10.20 9.40 8.94
C PRO A 418 -9.32 10.01 7.86
N ASP A 419 -8.40 9.24 7.34
CA ASP A 419 -7.58 9.64 6.22
C ASP A 419 -8.25 9.26 4.88
N PHE A 420 -7.56 9.53 3.78
CA PHE A 420 -8.03 9.21 2.44
C PHE A 420 -8.36 7.72 2.25
N VAL A 421 -7.55 6.83 2.83
CA VAL A 421 -7.74 5.37 2.74
C VAL A 421 -9.00 4.94 3.50
N THR A 422 -9.21 5.48 4.70
CA THR A 422 -10.42 5.24 5.51
C THR A 422 -11.68 5.64 4.75
N ILE A 423 -11.65 6.79 4.06
CA ILE A 423 -12.79 7.30 3.29
C ILE A 423 -13.10 6.39 2.10
N LEU A 424 -12.09 6.00 1.31
CA LEU A 424 -12.28 5.07 0.19
C LEU A 424 -12.84 3.72 0.66
N ALA A 425 -12.31 3.19 1.76
CA ALA A 425 -12.80 1.95 2.37
C ALA A 425 -14.27 2.09 2.82
N SER A 426 -14.64 3.25 3.37
CA SER A 426 -16.01 3.54 3.78
C SER A 426 -16.98 3.55 2.59
N ILE A 427 -16.61 4.21 1.49
CA ILE A 427 -17.41 4.23 0.26
C ILE A 427 -17.53 2.82 -0.31
N GLN A 428 -16.43 2.05 -0.32
CA GLN A 428 -16.42 0.69 -0.82
C GLN A 428 -17.32 -0.24 0.02
N ALA A 429 -17.32 -0.09 1.34
CA ALA A 429 -18.22 -0.82 2.23
C ALA A 429 -19.69 -0.53 1.91
N CYS A 430 -20.05 0.74 1.75
CA CYS A 430 -21.41 1.15 1.38
C CYS A 430 -21.80 0.64 -0.01
N SER A 431 -20.87 0.66 -0.95
CA SER A 431 -21.04 0.12 -2.30
C SER A 431 -21.33 -1.38 -2.29
N SER A 432 -20.56 -2.16 -1.50
CA SER A 432 -20.74 -3.61 -1.38
C SER A 432 -22.05 -4.02 -0.71
N LEU A 433 -22.54 -3.24 0.24
CA LEU A 433 -23.82 -3.47 0.93
C LEU A 433 -25.01 -2.80 0.24
N ALA A 434 -24.76 -2.06 -0.85
CA ALA A 434 -25.75 -1.21 -1.50
C ALA A 434 -26.51 -0.29 -0.51
N SER A 435 -25.83 0.18 0.55
CA SER A 435 -26.39 1.01 1.61
C SER A 435 -26.40 2.49 1.23
N LEU A 436 -27.52 2.95 0.66
CA LEU A 436 -27.68 4.31 0.18
C LEU A 436 -27.56 5.35 1.30
N GLN A 437 -28.20 5.11 2.44
CA GLN A 437 -28.25 6.08 3.54
C GLN A 437 -26.87 6.37 4.09
N LEU A 438 -26.10 5.32 4.40
CA LEU A 438 -24.71 5.48 4.88
C LEU A 438 -23.82 6.11 3.81
N GLY A 439 -23.99 5.73 2.54
CA GLY A 439 -23.30 6.35 1.41
C GLY A 439 -23.54 7.85 1.31
N GLN A 440 -24.77 8.30 1.52
CA GLN A 440 -25.10 9.73 1.54
C GLN A 440 -24.51 10.48 2.75
N VAL A 441 -24.46 9.85 3.93
CA VAL A 441 -23.81 10.42 5.13
C VAL A 441 -22.31 10.61 4.87
N ILE A 442 -21.65 9.60 4.31
CA ILE A 442 -20.21 9.65 3.96
C ILE A 442 -19.98 10.72 2.90
N HIS A 443 -20.80 10.81 1.85
CA HIS A 443 -20.70 11.86 0.83
C HIS A 443 -20.82 13.25 1.45
N GLY A 444 -21.78 13.46 2.39
CA GLY A 444 -21.92 14.71 3.12
C GLY A 444 -20.70 15.03 4.00
N TYR A 445 -20.07 14.03 4.60
CA TYR A 445 -18.82 14.21 5.34
C TYR A 445 -17.66 14.63 4.40
N ILE A 446 -17.47 13.93 3.29
CA ILE A 446 -16.43 14.21 2.27
C ILE A 446 -16.55 15.65 1.76
N THR A 447 -17.78 16.10 1.50
CA THR A 447 -18.05 17.46 1.03
C THR A 447 -17.66 18.51 2.08
N ARG A 448 -18.03 18.29 3.35
CA ARG A 448 -17.67 19.20 4.47
C ARG A 448 -16.16 19.20 4.76
N ALA A 449 -15.50 18.06 4.61
CA ALA A 449 -14.05 17.93 4.80
C ALA A 449 -13.22 18.50 3.64
N GLY A 450 -13.84 18.95 2.55
CA GLY A 450 -13.16 19.47 1.37
C GLY A 450 -12.45 18.41 0.51
N LEU A 451 -12.73 17.13 0.72
CA LEU A 451 -12.09 16.00 0.03
C LEU A 451 -12.80 15.62 -1.26
N ILE A 452 -13.89 16.32 -1.61
CA ILE A 452 -14.68 16.04 -2.80
C ILE A 452 -13.92 16.31 -4.11
N CYS A 453 -12.84 17.09 -4.08
CA CYS A 453 -12.07 17.42 -5.28
C CYS A 453 -11.13 16.29 -5.74
N ASP A 454 -10.96 15.25 -4.94
CA ASP A 454 -10.12 14.11 -5.33
C ASP A 454 -10.85 13.20 -6.32
N ILE A 455 -10.19 12.89 -7.44
CA ILE A 455 -10.78 12.12 -8.55
C ILE A 455 -11.09 10.65 -8.16
N PHE A 456 -10.27 10.04 -7.28
CA PHE A 456 -10.52 8.67 -6.83
C PHE A 456 -11.73 8.60 -5.91
N VAL A 457 -11.92 9.61 -5.05
CA VAL A 457 -13.10 9.74 -4.20
C VAL A 457 -14.36 9.91 -5.04
N GLN A 458 -14.31 10.80 -6.04
CA GLN A 458 -15.44 11.03 -6.94
C GLN A 458 -15.79 9.77 -7.75
N ASN A 459 -14.79 9.07 -8.29
CA ASN A 459 -15.00 7.80 -9.01
C ASN A 459 -15.65 6.73 -8.11
N SER A 460 -15.21 6.65 -6.86
CA SER A 460 -15.77 5.72 -5.87
C SER A 460 -17.21 6.08 -5.48
N LEU A 461 -17.55 7.37 -5.42
CA LEU A 461 -18.93 7.83 -5.19
C LEU A 461 -19.84 7.50 -6.38
N VAL A 462 -19.36 7.65 -7.62
CA VAL A 462 -20.09 7.25 -8.83
C VAL A 462 -20.39 5.74 -8.80
N ASP A 463 -19.40 4.90 -8.48
CA ASP A 463 -19.58 3.45 -8.32
C ASP A 463 -20.60 3.11 -7.21
N MET A 464 -20.46 3.73 -6.05
CA MET A 464 -21.36 3.54 -4.91
C MET A 464 -22.82 3.88 -5.25
N TYR A 465 -23.06 5.07 -5.85
CA TYR A 465 -24.42 5.44 -6.25
C TYR A 465 -24.97 4.55 -7.36
N GLY A 466 -24.10 4.12 -8.31
CA GLY A 466 -24.46 3.14 -9.35
C GLY A 466 -24.94 1.83 -8.77
N LYS A 467 -24.20 1.26 -7.81
CA LYS A 467 -24.55 0.01 -7.12
C LYS A 467 -25.75 0.14 -6.19
N CYS A 468 -25.98 1.33 -5.62
CA CYS A 468 -27.19 1.63 -4.86
C CYS A 468 -28.42 1.91 -5.74
N GLY A 469 -28.34 1.79 -7.06
CA GLY A 469 -29.47 2.03 -7.98
C GLY A 469 -29.87 3.50 -8.14
N ARG A 470 -29.00 4.43 -7.77
CA ARG A 470 -29.29 5.88 -7.82
C ARG A 470 -28.49 6.57 -8.92
N LEU A 471 -28.81 6.21 -10.18
CA LEU A 471 -28.11 6.72 -11.37
C LEU A 471 -28.06 8.24 -11.43
N HIS A 472 -29.14 8.94 -11.13
CA HIS A 472 -29.17 10.41 -11.18
C HIS A 472 -28.16 11.06 -10.24
N LEU A 473 -27.83 10.42 -9.08
CA LEU A 473 -26.78 10.91 -8.18
C LEU A 473 -25.39 10.59 -8.72
N ALA A 474 -25.21 9.42 -9.35
CA ALA A 474 -23.95 9.07 -10.03
C ALA A 474 -23.65 10.03 -11.18
N GLU A 475 -24.66 10.36 -12.01
CA GLU A 475 -24.57 11.36 -13.08
C GLU A 475 -24.18 12.72 -12.52
N LYS A 476 -24.88 13.21 -11.48
CA LYS A 476 -24.62 14.49 -10.86
C LYS A 476 -23.18 14.59 -10.35
N VAL A 477 -22.69 13.58 -9.61
CA VAL A 477 -21.30 13.56 -9.15
C VAL A 477 -20.33 13.59 -10.34
N SER A 478 -20.61 12.81 -11.40
CA SER A 478 -19.78 12.81 -12.60
C SER A 478 -19.80 14.15 -13.35
N GLU A 479 -20.94 14.86 -13.39
CA GLU A 479 -21.06 16.17 -14.03
C GLU A 479 -20.34 17.28 -13.27
N GLU A 480 -20.31 17.19 -11.94
CA GLU A 480 -19.61 18.12 -11.05
C GLU A 480 -18.07 17.93 -11.07
N MET A 481 -17.55 16.86 -11.70
CA MET A 481 -16.11 16.64 -11.84
C MET A 481 -15.44 17.70 -12.74
N PRO A 482 -14.45 18.46 -12.24
CA PRO A 482 -13.76 19.46 -13.04
C PRO A 482 -12.91 18.82 -14.16
N VAL A 483 -12.37 17.65 -13.90
CA VAL A 483 -11.58 16.85 -14.86
C VAL A 483 -12.03 15.40 -14.72
N ARG A 484 -12.25 14.73 -15.85
CA ARG A 484 -12.56 13.30 -15.89
C ARG A 484 -11.36 12.53 -16.43
N ASP A 485 -10.88 11.55 -15.70
CA ASP A 485 -9.90 10.59 -16.19
C ASP A 485 -10.60 9.37 -16.83
N LEU A 486 -9.82 8.40 -17.32
CA LEU A 486 -10.37 7.17 -17.87
C LEU A 486 -11.15 6.36 -16.82
N GLY A 487 -10.75 6.45 -15.53
CA GLY A 487 -11.45 5.82 -14.41
C GLY A 487 -12.87 6.38 -14.24
N SER A 488 -13.02 7.71 -14.33
CA SER A 488 -14.32 8.39 -14.22
C SER A 488 -15.30 7.93 -15.33
N TRP A 489 -14.82 7.84 -16.56
CA TRP A 489 -15.61 7.32 -17.67
C TRP A 489 -16.00 5.86 -17.45
N ASN A 490 -15.07 5.03 -16.99
CA ASN A 490 -15.31 3.61 -16.71
C ASN A 490 -16.32 3.41 -15.58
N SER A 491 -16.25 4.19 -14.49
CA SER A 491 -17.20 4.12 -13.37
C SER A 491 -18.61 4.50 -13.81
N LEU A 492 -18.74 5.51 -14.65
CA LEU A 492 -20.06 5.94 -15.15
C LEU A 492 -20.66 4.90 -16.12
N ILE A 493 -19.87 4.32 -17.05
CA ILE A 493 -20.29 3.23 -17.95
C ILE A 493 -20.74 2.02 -17.13
N ALA A 494 -19.97 1.65 -16.09
CA ALA A 494 -20.32 0.54 -15.21
C ALA A 494 -21.61 0.80 -14.43
N ALA A 495 -21.81 2.03 -13.91
CA ALA A 495 -23.03 2.42 -13.20
C ALA A 495 -24.27 2.27 -14.08
N TYR A 496 -24.23 2.72 -15.34
CA TYR A 496 -25.32 2.51 -16.29
C TYR A 496 -25.54 1.02 -16.58
N GLY A 497 -24.44 0.25 -16.77
CA GLY A 497 -24.50 -1.17 -17.09
C GLY A 497 -25.17 -1.99 -15.99
N ILE A 498 -24.78 -1.78 -14.71
CA ILE A 498 -25.35 -2.48 -13.55
C ILE A 498 -26.86 -2.20 -13.43
N ASN A 499 -27.30 -1.00 -13.79
CA ASN A 499 -28.71 -0.61 -13.74
C ASN A 499 -29.49 -0.95 -15.04
N GLY A 500 -28.91 -1.70 -15.96
CA GLY A 500 -29.57 -2.17 -17.18
C GLY A 500 -29.76 -1.09 -18.25
N ASN A 501 -29.22 0.12 -18.08
CA ASN A 501 -29.33 1.21 -19.03
C ASN A 501 -28.19 1.18 -20.06
N GLY A 502 -28.15 0.15 -20.89
CA GLY A 502 -27.09 -0.07 -21.89
C GLY A 502 -27.03 1.05 -22.95
N ILE A 503 -28.17 1.68 -23.29
CA ILE A 503 -28.19 2.77 -24.27
C ILE A 503 -27.42 3.99 -23.75
N SER A 504 -27.63 4.38 -22.49
CA SER A 504 -26.87 5.47 -21.87
C SER A 504 -25.39 5.11 -21.73
N ALA A 505 -25.05 3.86 -21.37
CA ALA A 505 -23.68 3.38 -21.36
C ALA A 505 -23.00 3.52 -22.72
N LEU A 506 -23.68 3.16 -23.80
CA LEU A 506 -23.21 3.35 -25.19
C LEU A 506 -22.99 4.82 -25.55
N ASN A 507 -23.89 5.70 -25.11
CA ASN A 507 -23.75 7.14 -25.35
C ASN A 507 -22.53 7.71 -24.62
N VAL A 508 -22.29 7.31 -23.37
CA VAL A 508 -21.10 7.71 -22.61
C VAL A 508 -19.82 7.17 -23.28
N PHE A 509 -19.85 5.92 -23.76
CA PHE A 509 -18.71 5.37 -24.51
C PHE A 509 -18.44 6.12 -25.81
N LYS A 510 -19.48 6.54 -26.54
CA LYS A 510 -19.33 7.40 -27.72
C LYS A 510 -18.76 8.77 -27.37
N GLN A 511 -19.19 9.37 -26.26
CA GLN A 511 -18.62 10.63 -25.77
C GLN A 511 -17.14 10.49 -25.46
N LEU A 512 -16.72 9.42 -24.74
CA LEU A 512 -15.31 9.12 -24.48
C LEU A 512 -14.50 9.05 -25.79
N LYS A 513 -15.01 8.38 -26.82
CA LYS A 513 -14.35 8.32 -28.14
C LYS A 513 -14.21 9.69 -28.77
N ASN A 514 -15.25 10.51 -28.70
CA ASN A 514 -15.30 11.83 -29.37
C ASN A 514 -14.40 12.87 -28.68
N THR A 515 -14.20 12.78 -27.38
CA THR A 515 -13.29 13.69 -26.66
C THR A 515 -11.84 13.49 -27.08
N GLY A 516 -11.43 12.30 -27.51
CA GLY A 516 -10.06 11.98 -27.93
C GLY A 516 -9.00 12.12 -26.84
N ALA A 517 -9.38 12.59 -25.64
CA ALA A 517 -8.47 12.85 -24.54
C ALA A 517 -7.92 11.55 -23.90
N HIS A 518 -8.74 10.51 -23.90
CA HIS A 518 -8.39 9.22 -23.29
C HIS A 518 -8.69 8.07 -24.24
N ARG A 519 -7.72 7.15 -24.39
CA ARG A 519 -7.91 5.96 -25.19
C ARG A 519 -8.58 4.86 -24.34
N PRO A 520 -9.74 4.28 -24.78
CA PRO A 520 -10.36 3.15 -24.10
C PRO A 520 -9.37 2.00 -23.86
N ASN A 521 -9.42 1.42 -22.66
CA ASN A 521 -8.60 0.27 -22.27
C ASN A 521 -9.43 -1.01 -22.09
N ALA A 522 -8.81 -2.12 -21.71
CA ALA A 522 -9.50 -3.40 -21.50
C ALA A 522 -10.68 -3.28 -20.52
N ILE A 523 -10.53 -2.52 -19.43
CA ILE A 523 -11.61 -2.30 -18.44
C ILE A 523 -12.79 -1.56 -19.06
N THR A 524 -12.54 -0.56 -19.90
CA THR A 524 -13.61 0.16 -20.64
C THR A 524 -14.43 -0.81 -21.46
N PHE A 525 -13.75 -1.73 -22.18
CA PHE A 525 -14.44 -2.72 -23.01
C PHE A 525 -15.20 -3.75 -22.17
N THR A 526 -14.65 -4.23 -21.06
CA THR A 526 -15.37 -5.12 -20.15
C THR A 526 -16.65 -4.46 -19.64
N ASN A 527 -16.58 -3.20 -19.19
CA ASN A 527 -17.75 -2.49 -18.67
C ASN A 527 -18.83 -2.27 -19.72
N ILE A 528 -18.45 -1.86 -20.94
CA ILE A 528 -19.46 -1.62 -21.98
C ILE A 528 -20.05 -2.91 -22.55
N LEU A 529 -19.27 -4.00 -22.68
CA LEU A 529 -19.77 -5.31 -23.08
C LEU A 529 -20.72 -5.89 -22.03
N SER A 530 -20.40 -5.74 -20.74
CA SER A 530 -21.30 -6.10 -19.63
C SER A 530 -22.59 -5.28 -19.67
N ALA A 531 -22.51 -3.97 -19.95
CA ALA A 531 -23.70 -3.13 -20.11
C ALA A 531 -24.59 -3.59 -21.29
N CYS A 532 -23.98 -3.99 -22.41
CA CYS A 532 -24.70 -4.58 -23.54
C CYS A 532 -25.36 -5.90 -23.15
N ALA A 533 -24.68 -6.76 -22.36
CA ALA A 533 -25.20 -8.04 -21.90
C ALA A 533 -26.46 -7.86 -21.02
N HIS A 534 -26.39 -6.93 -20.05
CA HIS A 534 -27.53 -6.64 -19.18
C HIS A 534 -28.72 -6.00 -19.91
N ALA A 535 -28.47 -5.25 -20.98
CA ALA A 535 -29.50 -4.59 -21.77
C ALA A 535 -29.98 -5.41 -23.00
N GLY A 536 -29.38 -6.59 -23.27
CA GLY A 536 -29.72 -7.43 -24.42
C GLY A 536 -29.32 -6.86 -25.79
N LEU A 537 -28.34 -5.95 -25.84
CA LEU A 537 -27.88 -5.26 -27.04
C LEU A 537 -26.84 -6.09 -27.81
N VAL A 538 -27.31 -7.17 -28.44
CA VAL A 538 -26.43 -8.20 -29.06
C VAL A 538 -25.63 -7.63 -30.23
N ALA A 539 -26.28 -6.88 -31.14
CA ALA A 539 -25.61 -6.32 -32.31
C ALA A 539 -24.51 -5.35 -31.95
N GLU A 540 -24.79 -4.43 -31.02
CA GLU A 540 -23.86 -3.43 -30.52
C GLU A 540 -22.68 -4.09 -29.79
N GLY A 541 -22.96 -5.12 -28.98
CA GLY A 541 -21.95 -5.90 -28.28
C GLY A 541 -20.92 -6.53 -29.23
N PHE A 542 -21.41 -7.15 -30.33
CA PHE A 542 -20.51 -7.71 -31.35
C PHE A 542 -19.67 -6.65 -32.07
N GLU A 543 -20.25 -5.50 -32.39
CA GLU A 543 -19.50 -4.41 -33.02
C GLU A 543 -18.42 -3.83 -32.09
N ILE A 544 -18.74 -3.67 -30.80
CA ILE A 544 -17.78 -3.23 -29.79
C ILE A 544 -16.66 -4.25 -29.62
N PHE A 545 -16.98 -5.54 -29.52
CA PHE A 545 -15.98 -6.60 -29.37
C PHE A 545 -15.03 -6.64 -30.58
N LYS A 546 -15.55 -6.53 -31.81
CA LYS A 546 -14.71 -6.44 -33.02
C LYS A 546 -13.84 -5.19 -33.04
N SER A 547 -14.35 -4.05 -32.54
CA SER A 547 -13.63 -2.78 -32.53
C SER A 547 -12.39 -2.80 -31.64
N MET A 548 -12.35 -3.66 -30.60
CA MET A 548 -11.19 -3.82 -29.73
C MET A 548 -9.90 -4.07 -30.52
N LYS A 549 -9.94 -5.07 -31.40
CA LYS A 549 -8.77 -5.44 -32.22
C LYS A 549 -8.59 -4.48 -33.39
N ARG A 550 -9.67 -4.14 -34.09
CA ARG A 550 -9.64 -3.35 -35.35
C ARG A 550 -9.22 -1.88 -35.12
N GLU A 551 -9.75 -1.24 -34.07
CA GLU A 551 -9.56 0.20 -33.84
C GLU A 551 -8.55 0.50 -32.74
N TYR A 552 -8.45 -0.37 -31.74
CA TYR A 552 -7.65 -0.10 -30.54
C TYR A 552 -6.42 -1.00 -30.40
N SER A 553 -6.25 -2.01 -31.28
CA SER A 553 -5.16 -2.99 -31.22
C SER A 553 -5.10 -3.72 -29.87
N LEU A 554 -6.26 -3.91 -29.22
CA LEU A 554 -6.38 -4.63 -27.96
C LEU A 554 -6.81 -6.07 -28.25
N GLU A 555 -5.99 -7.02 -27.81
CA GLU A 555 -6.38 -8.43 -27.89
C GLU A 555 -7.41 -8.74 -26.78
N PRO A 556 -8.57 -9.36 -27.17
CA PRO A 556 -9.58 -9.73 -26.18
C PRO A 556 -9.04 -10.74 -25.17
N ARG A 557 -9.31 -10.47 -23.89
CA ARG A 557 -8.97 -11.35 -22.77
C ARG A 557 -10.19 -12.16 -22.34
N ILE A 558 -9.99 -13.09 -21.39
CA ILE A 558 -11.03 -14.01 -20.91
C ILE A 558 -12.28 -13.27 -20.40
N GLU A 559 -12.11 -12.12 -19.75
CA GLU A 559 -13.22 -11.32 -19.22
C GLU A 559 -14.13 -10.79 -20.34
N HIS A 560 -13.55 -10.39 -21.48
CA HIS A 560 -14.32 -9.91 -22.63
C HIS A 560 -15.11 -11.04 -23.29
N PHE A 561 -14.50 -12.24 -23.37
CA PHE A 561 -15.21 -13.44 -23.87
C PHE A 561 -16.33 -13.83 -22.91
N ALA A 562 -16.14 -13.76 -21.60
CA ALA A 562 -17.17 -14.03 -20.61
C ALA A 562 -18.37 -13.07 -20.76
N CYS A 563 -18.12 -11.78 -20.96
CA CYS A 563 -19.19 -10.81 -21.24
C CYS A 563 -19.95 -11.11 -22.53
N MET A 564 -19.27 -11.56 -23.58
CA MET A 564 -19.93 -11.95 -24.85
C MET A 564 -20.77 -13.24 -24.70
N VAL A 565 -20.30 -14.20 -23.93
CA VAL A 565 -21.02 -15.42 -23.59
C VAL A 565 -22.26 -15.10 -22.75
N ASP A 566 -22.13 -14.19 -21.74
CA ASP A 566 -23.27 -13.72 -20.95
C ASP A 566 -24.30 -12.98 -21.82
N LEU A 567 -23.85 -12.15 -22.77
CA LEU A 567 -24.69 -11.45 -23.73
C LEU A 567 -25.52 -12.43 -24.57
N LEU A 568 -24.86 -13.43 -25.15
CA LEU A 568 -25.56 -14.47 -25.95
C LEU A 568 -26.46 -15.35 -25.09
N GLY A 569 -25.99 -15.70 -23.88
CA GLY A 569 -26.76 -16.47 -22.90
C GLY A 569 -28.05 -15.79 -22.49
N ARG A 570 -27.99 -14.50 -22.16
CA ARG A 570 -29.16 -13.67 -21.81
C ARG A 570 -30.12 -13.44 -23.00
N ALA A 571 -29.59 -13.43 -24.22
CA ALA A 571 -30.39 -13.33 -25.44
C ALA A 571 -31.02 -14.68 -25.89
N GLY A 572 -30.81 -15.76 -25.13
CA GLY A 572 -31.34 -17.11 -25.47
C GLY A 572 -30.58 -17.82 -26.59
N ARG A 573 -29.47 -17.28 -27.08
CA ARG A 573 -28.65 -17.82 -28.19
C ARG A 573 -27.58 -18.79 -27.66
N LEU A 574 -28.03 -19.84 -26.92
CA LEU A 574 -27.15 -20.71 -26.14
C LEU A 574 -26.20 -21.56 -27.01
N GLU A 575 -26.67 -22.06 -28.16
CA GLU A 575 -25.85 -22.84 -29.09
C GLU A 575 -24.75 -21.96 -29.72
N GLU A 576 -25.06 -20.70 -30.01
CA GLU A 576 -24.09 -19.74 -30.51
C GLU A 576 -23.05 -19.35 -29.43
N ALA A 577 -23.50 -19.26 -28.18
CA ALA A 577 -22.61 -19.03 -27.05
C ALA A 577 -21.61 -20.20 -26.88
N GLU A 578 -22.10 -21.46 -26.96
CA GLU A 578 -21.25 -22.65 -26.92
C GLU A 578 -20.26 -22.67 -28.11
N ALA A 579 -20.74 -22.37 -29.33
CA ALA A 579 -19.86 -22.26 -30.50
C ALA A 579 -18.87 -21.11 -30.43
N PHE A 580 -19.21 -20.01 -29.74
CA PHE A 580 -18.32 -18.90 -29.51
C PHE A 580 -17.20 -19.28 -28.54
N ILE A 581 -17.49 -20.02 -27.47
CA ILE A 581 -16.52 -20.57 -26.54
C ILE A 581 -15.53 -21.49 -27.26
N GLN A 582 -15.97 -22.35 -28.16
CA GLN A 582 -15.09 -23.26 -28.92
C GLN A 582 -14.11 -22.54 -29.86
N LYS A 583 -14.40 -21.28 -30.22
CA LYS A 583 -13.53 -20.44 -31.06
C LYS A 583 -12.57 -19.57 -30.29
N MET A 584 -12.52 -19.66 -28.95
CA MET A 584 -11.61 -18.90 -28.14
C MET A 584 -10.15 -19.32 -28.42
N PRO A 585 -9.18 -18.37 -28.44
CA PRO A 585 -7.78 -18.66 -28.72
C PRO A 585 -7.03 -19.28 -27.53
N PHE A 586 -7.69 -19.46 -26.40
CA PHE A 586 -7.15 -20.03 -25.15
C PHE A 586 -8.21 -20.89 -24.47
N GLU A 587 -7.81 -21.67 -23.47
CA GLU A 587 -8.73 -22.52 -22.71
C GLU A 587 -9.75 -21.68 -21.92
N PRO A 588 -11.07 -21.97 -22.04
CA PRO A 588 -12.10 -21.23 -21.32
C PRO A 588 -12.02 -21.46 -19.80
N GLY A 589 -11.97 -20.37 -19.04
CA GLY A 589 -11.99 -20.40 -17.58
C GLY A 589 -13.39 -20.63 -17.00
N PRO A 590 -13.48 -20.81 -15.67
CA PRO A 590 -14.75 -21.06 -14.99
C PRO A 590 -15.74 -19.90 -15.13
N GLU A 591 -15.29 -18.66 -15.26
CA GLU A 591 -16.14 -17.48 -15.49
C GLU A 591 -16.90 -17.54 -16.82
N VAL A 592 -16.27 -18.06 -17.87
CA VAL A 592 -16.90 -18.22 -19.19
C VAL A 592 -17.98 -19.31 -19.15
N TRP A 593 -17.67 -20.46 -18.57
CA TRP A 593 -18.61 -21.54 -18.38
C TRP A 593 -19.74 -21.17 -17.43
N GLY A 594 -19.44 -20.41 -16.39
CA GLY A 594 -20.41 -19.86 -15.42
C GLY A 594 -21.44 -18.93 -16.09
N ALA A 595 -20.99 -18.06 -17.00
CA ALA A 595 -21.86 -17.19 -17.78
C ALA A 595 -22.84 -17.99 -18.66
N LEU A 596 -22.35 -19.04 -19.35
CA LEU A 596 -23.19 -19.92 -20.15
C LEU A 596 -24.21 -20.67 -19.26
N LEU A 597 -23.81 -21.19 -18.11
CA LEU A 597 -24.68 -21.84 -17.15
C LEU A 597 -25.81 -20.91 -16.66
N GLY A 598 -25.47 -19.64 -16.41
CA GLY A 598 -26.44 -18.60 -16.08
C GLY A 598 -27.50 -18.42 -17.16
N GLY A 599 -27.11 -18.38 -18.42
CA GLY A 599 -27.99 -18.33 -19.55
C GLY A 599 -28.90 -19.57 -19.65
N CYS A 600 -28.35 -20.76 -19.41
CA CYS A 600 -29.17 -21.99 -19.36
C CYS A 600 -30.27 -21.93 -18.29
N GLY A 601 -29.97 -21.26 -17.15
CA GLY A 601 -30.95 -21.06 -16.07
C GLY A 601 -32.15 -20.20 -16.48
N LEU A 602 -31.93 -19.21 -17.33
CA LEU A 602 -32.97 -18.29 -17.80
C LEU A 602 -33.93 -18.97 -18.78
N PHE A 603 -33.43 -19.88 -19.61
CA PHE A 603 -34.19 -20.52 -20.69
C PHE A 603 -34.49 -22.02 -20.48
N GLY A 604 -34.09 -22.58 -19.33
CA GLY A 604 -34.37 -23.97 -18.97
C GLY A 604 -33.67 -25.02 -19.84
N ASN A 605 -32.53 -24.67 -20.47
CA ASN A 605 -31.80 -25.62 -21.31
C ASN A 605 -30.94 -26.55 -20.47
N LEU A 606 -31.45 -27.73 -20.21
CA LEU A 606 -30.82 -28.71 -19.32
C LEU A 606 -29.60 -29.39 -19.96
N ASP A 607 -29.68 -29.70 -21.25
CA ASP A 607 -28.63 -30.46 -21.95
C ASP A 607 -27.31 -29.72 -21.98
N ILE A 608 -27.34 -28.41 -22.27
CA ILE A 608 -26.16 -27.55 -22.19
C ILE A 608 -25.72 -27.39 -20.74
N ALA A 609 -26.65 -27.16 -19.80
CA ALA A 609 -26.34 -26.99 -18.39
C ALA A 609 -25.57 -28.17 -17.77
N GLU A 610 -25.98 -29.41 -18.07
CA GLU A 610 -25.31 -30.62 -17.59
C GLU A 610 -23.88 -30.76 -18.16
N ARG A 611 -23.71 -30.46 -19.48
CA ARG A 611 -22.37 -30.47 -20.10
C ARG A 611 -21.45 -29.43 -19.48
N VAL A 612 -21.97 -28.23 -19.27
CA VAL A 612 -21.23 -27.13 -18.64
C VAL A 612 -20.88 -27.46 -17.19
N ALA A 613 -21.82 -28.01 -16.41
CA ALA A 613 -21.59 -28.41 -15.03
C ALA A 613 -20.48 -29.47 -14.91
N LYS A 614 -20.38 -30.42 -15.83
CA LYS A 614 -19.28 -31.38 -15.88
C LYS A 614 -17.92 -30.69 -16.09
N LYS A 615 -17.86 -29.67 -16.94
CA LYS A 615 -16.63 -28.87 -17.12
C LYS A 615 -16.26 -28.11 -15.84
N LEU A 616 -17.23 -27.42 -15.22
CA LEU A 616 -17.03 -26.67 -14.00
C LEU A 616 -16.64 -27.56 -12.80
N SER A 617 -17.14 -28.78 -12.73
CA SER A 617 -16.76 -29.73 -11.68
C SER A 617 -15.28 -30.13 -11.72
N ILE A 618 -14.64 -30.06 -12.89
CA ILE A 618 -13.22 -30.31 -13.08
C ILE A 618 -12.41 -29.05 -12.78
N LEU A 619 -12.87 -27.88 -13.28
CA LEU A 619 -12.17 -26.61 -13.14
C LEU A 619 -12.22 -26.06 -11.69
N GLU A 620 -13.41 -26.12 -11.08
CA GLU A 620 -13.64 -25.61 -9.73
C GLU A 620 -14.41 -26.63 -8.86
N PRO A 621 -13.77 -27.72 -8.42
CA PRO A 621 -14.44 -28.78 -7.65
C PRO A 621 -14.99 -28.29 -6.30
N LYS A 622 -14.42 -27.22 -5.71
CA LYS A 622 -14.84 -26.65 -4.44
C LYS A 622 -15.84 -25.50 -4.55
N SER A 623 -16.09 -24.97 -5.75
CA SER A 623 -17.01 -23.83 -5.95
C SER A 623 -18.47 -24.25 -5.74
N ARG A 624 -19.21 -23.41 -5.00
CA ARG A 624 -20.67 -23.57 -4.78
C ARG A 624 -21.50 -22.94 -5.89
N ALA A 625 -20.95 -21.89 -6.53
CA ALA A 625 -21.71 -21.05 -7.45
C ALA A 625 -22.36 -21.86 -8.57
N TRP A 626 -21.60 -22.70 -9.26
CA TRP A 626 -22.13 -23.52 -10.36
C TRP A 626 -23.12 -24.61 -9.89
N ARG A 627 -22.91 -25.14 -8.65
CA ARG A 627 -23.88 -26.15 -8.12
C ARG A 627 -25.21 -25.49 -7.80
N VAL A 628 -25.23 -24.29 -7.25
CA VAL A 628 -26.44 -23.52 -7.01
C VAL A 628 -27.13 -23.21 -8.36
N ALA A 629 -26.36 -22.73 -9.34
CA ALA A 629 -26.90 -22.45 -10.68
C ALA A 629 -27.49 -23.69 -11.31
N LEU A 630 -26.82 -24.84 -11.31
CA LEU A 630 -27.31 -26.10 -11.82
C LEU A 630 -28.59 -26.57 -11.09
N SER A 631 -28.60 -26.48 -9.75
CA SER A 631 -29.80 -26.81 -8.95
C SER A 631 -30.98 -25.91 -9.34
N ASN A 632 -30.75 -24.64 -9.67
CA ASN A 632 -31.79 -23.74 -10.12
C ASN A 632 -32.28 -24.09 -11.55
N VAL A 633 -31.36 -24.53 -12.43
CA VAL A 633 -31.77 -25.05 -13.77
C VAL A 633 -32.66 -26.28 -13.61
N TYR A 634 -32.31 -27.26 -12.78
CA TYR A 634 -33.17 -28.42 -12.51
C TYR A 634 -34.53 -28.01 -11.97
N ALA A 635 -34.56 -27.05 -11.04
CA ALA A 635 -35.82 -26.54 -10.48
C ALA A 635 -36.69 -25.84 -11.55
N SER A 636 -36.10 -25.05 -12.46
CA SER A 636 -36.82 -24.33 -13.51
C SER A 636 -37.52 -25.28 -14.52
N VAL A 637 -36.99 -26.50 -14.70
CA VAL A 637 -37.57 -27.55 -15.55
C VAL A 637 -38.34 -28.61 -14.75
N ASN A 638 -38.70 -28.32 -13.49
CA ASN A 638 -39.46 -29.20 -12.58
C ASN A 638 -38.75 -30.53 -12.20
N LYS A 639 -37.42 -30.64 -12.36
CA LYS A 639 -36.64 -31.81 -11.93
C LYS A 639 -36.20 -31.65 -10.44
N TRP A 640 -37.15 -31.67 -9.55
CA TRP A 640 -36.97 -31.40 -8.13
C TRP A 640 -36.08 -32.40 -7.42
N GLU A 641 -36.09 -33.68 -7.83
CA GLU A 641 -35.26 -34.73 -7.27
C GLU A 641 -33.77 -34.48 -7.54
N ASP A 642 -33.44 -34.12 -8.77
CA ASP A 642 -32.05 -33.82 -9.15
C ASP A 642 -31.56 -32.52 -8.50
N ALA A 643 -32.42 -31.50 -8.44
CA ALA A 643 -32.13 -30.29 -7.67
C ALA A 643 -31.82 -30.60 -6.19
N ALA A 644 -32.63 -31.51 -5.58
CA ALA A 644 -32.41 -31.91 -4.19
C ALA A 644 -31.13 -32.72 -4.00
N LYS A 645 -30.73 -33.57 -4.96
CA LYS A 645 -29.45 -34.31 -4.93
C LYS A 645 -28.25 -33.34 -4.88
N VAL A 646 -28.22 -32.40 -5.82
CA VAL A 646 -27.12 -31.38 -5.86
C VAL A 646 -27.03 -30.57 -4.56
N ARG A 647 -28.19 -30.19 -4.01
CA ARG A 647 -28.22 -29.46 -2.72
C ARG A 647 -27.82 -30.34 -1.54
N ALA A 648 -28.12 -31.62 -1.55
CA ALA A 648 -27.72 -32.58 -0.52
C ALA A 648 -26.20 -32.80 -0.53
N GLU A 649 -25.58 -32.89 -1.72
CA GLU A 649 -24.12 -32.95 -1.86
C GLU A 649 -23.45 -31.71 -1.29
N MET A 650 -23.99 -30.51 -1.56
CA MET A 650 -23.47 -29.25 -1.01
C MET A 650 -23.54 -29.18 0.52
N ARG A 651 -24.56 -29.79 1.15
CA ARG A 651 -24.72 -29.83 2.62
C ARG A 651 -23.77 -30.80 3.30
N ARG A 652 -23.39 -31.90 2.62
CA ARG A 652 -22.46 -32.90 3.17
C ARG A 652 -21.02 -32.44 3.23
N SER A 653 -20.68 -31.43 2.49
CA SER A 653 -19.32 -30.89 2.39
C SER A 653 -19.17 -29.71 3.35
N GLU A 654 -18.40 -29.87 4.42
CA GLU A 654 -18.13 -28.79 5.40
C GLU A 654 -17.52 -27.54 4.76
N GLU A 655 -16.68 -27.73 3.73
CA GLU A 655 -16.06 -26.65 2.95
C GLU A 655 -17.09 -25.84 2.14
N LEU A 656 -18.33 -26.30 2.01
CA LEU A 656 -19.40 -25.68 1.23
C LEU A 656 -20.53 -25.10 2.10
N GLN A 657 -20.36 -24.98 3.41
CA GLN A 657 -21.38 -24.32 4.26
C GLN A 657 -21.42 -22.81 4.01
N LYS A 658 -22.62 -22.28 3.86
CA LYS A 658 -22.87 -20.85 3.68
C LYS A 658 -23.25 -20.22 5.02
N GLU A 659 -22.75 -19.02 5.30
CA GLU A 659 -23.37 -18.17 6.32
C GLU A 659 -24.86 -17.98 5.98
N GLY A 660 -25.72 -18.02 7.00
CA GLY A 660 -27.16 -17.85 6.81
C GLY A 660 -27.44 -16.48 6.15
N GLY A 661 -28.29 -16.47 5.13
CA GLY A 661 -28.78 -15.22 4.55
C GLY A 661 -29.53 -14.43 5.63
N TRP A 662 -29.26 -13.13 5.72
CA TRP A 662 -29.95 -12.21 6.63
C TRP A 662 -30.67 -11.13 5.83
N SER A 663 -31.70 -10.56 6.44
CA SER A 663 -32.42 -9.37 5.98
C SER A 663 -32.36 -8.33 7.08
N SER A 664 -32.31 -7.06 6.74
CA SER A 664 -32.40 -5.99 7.72
C SER A 664 -33.62 -5.11 7.50
N VAL A 665 -34.12 -4.55 8.59
CA VAL A 665 -35.15 -3.52 8.57
C VAL A 665 -34.74 -2.42 9.53
N GLU A 666 -34.90 -1.18 9.12
CA GLU A 666 -34.67 -0.02 9.97
C GLU A 666 -35.99 0.41 10.62
N VAL A 667 -35.99 0.45 11.92
CA VAL A 667 -37.15 0.93 12.71
C VAL A 667 -36.66 2.03 13.65
N ARG A 668 -37.19 3.26 13.51
CA ARG A 668 -36.83 4.42 14.32
C ARG A 668 -35.33 4.76 14.39
N GLY A 669 -34.60 4.51 13.28
CA GLY A 669 -33.16 4.78 13.19
C GLY A 669 -32.27 3.66 13.75
N GLU A 670 -32.84 2.54 14.18
CA GLU A 670 -32.14 1.33 14.57
C GLU A 670 -32.30 0.25 13.50
N GLU A 671 -31.19 -0.38 13.06
CA GLU A 671 -31.21 -1.47 12.10
C GLU A 671 -31.34 -2.82 12.82
N PHE A 672 -32.44 -3.53 12.54
CA PHE A 672 -32.67 -4.88 13.05
C PHE A 672 -32.39 -5.90 11.94
N ARG A 673 -31.58 -6.90 12.25
CA ARG A 673 -31.25 -8.00 11.33
C ARG A 673 -32.00 -9.25 11.72
N PHE A 674 -32.45 -9.95 10.70
CA PHE A 674 -33.20 -11.18 10.83
C PHE A 674 -32.56 -12.29 9.99
N MET A 675 -32.32 -13.43 10.60
CA MET A 675 -32.03 -14.70 9.90
C MET A 675 -33.28 -15.56 9.80
N VAL A 676 -33.26 -16.53 8.91
CA VAL A 676 -34.37 -17.49 8.82
C VAL A 676 -34.51 -18.24 10.14
N GLY A 677 -35.68 -18.10 10.77
CA GLY A 677 -35.97 -18.71 12.07
C GLY A 677 -35.45 -17.91 13.28
N ASP A 678 -34.98 -16.69 13.09
CA ASP A 678 -34.54 -15.84 14.20
C ASP A 678 -35.70 -15.42 15.10
N THR A 679 -35.55 -15.65 16.38
CA THR A 679 -36.55 -15.29 17.42
C THR A 679 -36.01 -14.30 18.43
N MET A 680 -34.85 -13.69 18.16
CA MET A 680 -34.15 -12.79 19.12
C MET A 680 -34.83 -11.42 19.24
N HIS A 681 -35.57 -10.97 18.23
CA HIS A 681 -36.29 -9.70 18.32
C HIS A 681 -37.43 -9.80 19.30
N PRO A 682 -37.67 -8.79 20.18
CA PRO A 682 -38.71 -8.82 21.18
C PRO A 682 -40.14 -9.08 20.62
N GLU A 683 -40.41 -8.60 19.41
CA GLU A 683 -41.69 -8.76 18.72
C GLU A 683 -41.69 -9.89 17.66
N ALA A 684 -40.67 -10.75 17.62
CA ALA A 684 -40.53 -11.80 16.62
C ALA A 684 -41.79 -12.68 16.50
N ARG A 685 -42.43 -13.03 17.65
CA ARG A 685 -43.68 -13.83 17.65
C ARG A 685 -44.81 -13.16 16.91
N MET A 686 -44.97 -11.83 17.09
CA MET A 686 -46.02 -11.05 16.45
C MET A 686 -45.75 -10.89 14.95
N VAL A 687 -44.49 -10.63 14.56
CA VAL A 687 -44.06 -10.54 13.16
C VAL A 687 -44.32 -11.88 12.44
N TYR A 688 -43.96 -13.02 13.05
CA TYR A 688 -44.21 -14.34 12.45
C TYR A 688 -45.69 -14.68 12.37
N ALA A 689 -46.51 -14.25 13.32
CA ALA A 689 -47.96 -14.45 13.28
C ALA A 689 -48.60 -13.66 12.12
N VAL A 690 -48.18 -12.40 11.90
CA VAL A 690 -48.63 -11.57 10.77
C VAL A 690 -48.17 -12.18 9.42
N LEU A 691 -46.90 -12.59 9.31
CA LEU A 691 -46.36 -13.22 8.12
C LEU A 691 -47.10 -14.52 7.77
N LYS A 692 -47.48 -15.32 8.80
CA LYS A 692 -48.28 -16.53 8.60
C LYS A 692 -49.68 -16.19 8.05
N GLY A 693 -50.35 -15.18 8.61
CA GLY A 693 -51.65 -14.72 8.11
C GLY A 693 -51.58 -14.20 6.69
N ILE A 694 -50.55 -13.40 6.34
CA ILE A 694 -50.33 -12.95 4.95
C ILE A 694 -50.10 -14.10 4.00
N ASN A 695 -49.31 -15.12 4.40
CA ASN A 695 -49.03 -16.30 3.57
C ASN A 695 -50.28 -17.16 3.34
N GLU A 696 -51.14 -17.28 4.35
CA GLU A 696 -52.45 -17.95 4.25
C GLU A 696 -53.39 -17.21 3.25
N HIS A 697 -53.47 -15.88 3.35
CA HIS A 697 -54.23 -15.05 2.41
C HIS A 697 -53.70 -15.16 0.95
N ILE A 698 -52.39 -15.14 0.76
CA ILE A 698 -51.79 -15.30 -0.57
C ILE A 698 -52.13 -16.69 -1.14
N ARG A 699 -52.03 -17.76 -0.32
CA ARG A 699 -52.38 -19.11 -0.77
C ARG A 699 -53.87 -19.25 -1.15
N ASP A 700 -54.74 -18.60 -0.39
CA ASP A 700 -56.18 -18.62 -0.71
C ASP A 700 -56.51 -17.78 -1.94
N ALA A 701 -55.83 -16.65 -2.14
CA ALA A 701 -55.93 -15.87 -3.37
C ALA A 701 -55.42 -16.62 -4.61
N CYS A 702 -54.33 -17.40 -4.48
CA CYS A 702 -53.81 -18.25 -5.58
C CYS A 702 -54.64 -19.49 -5.89
N LYS A 703 -55.58 -19.88 -5.02
CA LYS A 703 -56.58 -20.96 -5.31
C LYS A 703 -57.79 -20.47 -6.09
N ILE A 704 -57.98 -19.15 -6.19
CA ILE A 704 -59.12 -18.51 -6.86
C ILE A 704 -58.75 -18.13 -8.30
N VAL A 705 -57.47 -18.20 -8.71
CA VAL A 705 -57.00 -18.08 -10.08
C VAL A 705 -56.59 -19.45 -10.61
#